data_5038d03beaed9880cd8efb7901908755
#
_entry.id   5038d03beaed9880cd8efb7901908755
#
_cell.length_a   1.000
_cell.length_b   1.000
_cell.length_c   1.000
_cell.angle_alpha   90.00
_cell.angle_beta   90.00
_cell.angle_gamma   90.00
#
_symmetry.space_group_name_H-M   'P 1'
#
loop_
_entity.id
_entity.type
_entity.pdbx_description
1 polymer ?
#
loop_
_entity_poly.entity_id
_entity_poly.type
_entity_poly.pdbx_seq_one_letter_code
_entity_poly.pdbx_strand_id
1 'polypeptide(L)'
;MRDKKLLRIALRYRAIYLDIDPKEIDLETKPTPAVLAFVARLRENGFSVNEDLLHALCMVSATELADITAVIDDVMGVKLNWATLVKGWNVPTGKTRADHLITFFANLIGGAKVGLEGCTLPCGCFIPEGTFPLERYTGCPFCGTPFTTANFVYKGQASKLKELRLFTEEDLKQVYQSLLASPTPLDATQKDSFEKLIDIYGLPDNVEISMKETAMLAVKHLVANGQQAQAQALLKTPTDILRYLWYEKTGYVQIIEPRTLIAQARRFYYHMFGPLNQSEYAGKEMKKKLKLKYDRKHCQCVASWINNLALSPQQATENMNAKRGMWVRMIRALRLGEYSRRKGYEHLADILDAFYRQEQPTWLGILQQARNNRDTQTVLQMLKQRPGLFARSLFATMLRFGCEETMEAFEQVTDQMPSRLLLSLGNAAEKYFDPDATRTVHPITGYTISIPKNKLLSLYSPADLRAMVARVKQCYILSLKHSFAAQATKARTIYIAPSLFDIPISVGDRSATIQDTSCALMGTRFPVEGDAVRLFLQWGKGLHAQPLDMDISCHIAFENGKTEDCAYYRLKATGAKHGGDIRAIPDMVGTAEYIELSLPELAEAGAKYVTFTANAYSCGALSPNLVVGWMNSAYPMKVSEKTGVAYDPSCVQHMVRISESNLSRGLVFGVLDVDEREITWLEMPFISQNIQGCDFTAVNALLQRLRNKLSIGQLLEIKAEAQHLSLAPSPDEADEAYTYEWALNPAEVSALLNM
;
A
#
# COMPACT_ATOMS: atom_id res chain seq x y z
N MET A 1 -7.40 13.90 -19.59
CA MET A 1 -6.28 13.29 -18.82
C MET A 1 -6.45 13.51 -17.32
N ARG A 2 -6.91 14.71 -16.87
CA ARG A 2 -7.25 15.03 -15.46
C ARG A 2 -8.30 14.05 -14.94
N ASP A 3 -9.44 13.97 -15.59
CA ASP A 3 -10.60 13.18 -15.14
C ASP A 3 -10.29 11.68 -15.01
N LYS A 4 -9.44 11.12 -15.88
CA LYS A 4 -8.99 9.72 -15.77
C LYS A 4 -8.16 9.45 -14.50
N LYS A 5 -7.36 10.43 -14.04
CA LYS A 5 -6.62 10.32 -12.78
C LYS A 5 -7.57 10.40 -11.58
N LEU A 6 -8.53 11.31 -11.62
CA LEU A 6 -9.52 11.52 -10.57
C LEU A 6 -10.47 10.33 -10.44
N LEU A 7 -10.92 9.79 -11.58
CA LEU A 7 -11.74 8.58 -11.59
C LEU A 7 -11.03 7.36 -10.98
N ARG A 8 -9.73 7.17 -11.27
CA ARG A 8 -8.96 6.10 -10.61
C ARG A 8 -8.85 6.29 -9.10
N ILE A 9 -8.73 7.54 -8.64
CA ILE A 9 -8.76 7.82 -7.20
C ILE A 9 -10.14 7.50 -6.63
N ALA A 10 -11.22 7.93 -7.27
CA ALA A 10 -12.58 7.65 -6.81
C ALA A 10 -12.89 6.14 -6.71
N LEU A 11 -12.42 5.34 -7.66
CA LEU A 11 -12.59 3.88 -7.64
C LEU A 11 -11.96 3.21 -6.39
N ARG A 12 -10.89 3.79 -5.84
CA ARG A 12 -10.27 3.35 -4.58
C ARG A 12 -11.22 3.52 -3.38
N TYR A 13 -12.16 4.45 -3.51
CA TYR A 13 -13.19 4.79 -2.53
C TYR A 13 -14.56 4.21 -2.89
N ARG A 14 -14.62 3.20 -3.77
CA ARG A 14 -15.87 2.63 -4.30
C ARG A 14 -16.80 3.70 -4.87
N ALA A 15 -16.25 4.58 -5.69
CA ALA A 15 -17.00 5.69 -6.24
C ALA A 15 -16.64 5.96 -7.70
N ILE A 16 -17.53 6.65 -8.39
CA ILE A 16 -17.29 7.20 -9.73
C ILE A 16 -17.24 8.72 -9.60
N TYR A 17 -16.13 9.30 -10.03
CA TYR A 17 -15.97 10.75 -10.08
C TYR A 17 -16.78 11.32 -11.25
N LEU A 18 -17.63 12.29 -10.95
CA LEU A 18 -18.34 13.12 -11.92
C LEU A 18 -18.16 14.59 -11.56
N ASP A 19 -17.88 15.43 -12.57
CA ASP A 19 -17.74 16.88 -12.39
C ASP A 19 -19.12 17.56 -12.47
N ILE A 20 -19.95 17.30 -11.45
CA ILE A 20 -21.32 17.82 -11.34
C ILE A 20 -21.58 18.37 -9.94
N ASP A 21 -22.47 19.37 -9.82
CA ASP A 21 -22.99 19.78 -8.52
C ASP A 21 -24.12 18.82 -8.08
N PRO A 22 -24.00 18.15 -6.92
CA PRO A 22 -25.05 17.27 -6.40
C PRO A 22 -26.44 17.94 -6.28
N LYS A 23 -26.47 19.26 -6.14
CA LYS A 23 -27.74 20.03 -6.06
C LYS A 23 -28.49 20.13 -7.39
N GLU A 24 -27.80 19.89 -8.50
CA GLU A 24 -28.39 19.93 -9.84
C GLU A 24 -28.95 18.57 -10.26
N ILE A 25 -28.76 17.52 -9.43
CA ILE A 25 -29.26 16.18 -9.74
C ILE A 25 -30.78 16.13 -9.59
N ASP A 26 -31.44 15.81 -10.70
CA ASP A 26 -32.88 15.57 -10.72
C ASP A 26 -33.19 14.10 -10.42
N LEU A 27 -33.74 13.85 -9.23
CA LEU A 27 -34.11 12.52 -8.76
C LEU A 27 -35.35 11.93 -9.46
N GLU A 28 -36.09 12.73 -10.22
CA GLU A 28 -37.27 12.28 -10.99
C GLU A 28 -36.86 11.76 -12.39
N THR A 29 -35.67 12.07 -12.86
CA THR A 29 -35.20 11.69 -14.19
C THR A 29 -35.03 10.18 -14.32
N LYS A 30 -35.74 9.58 -15.27
CA LYS A 30 -35.61 8.15 -15.58
C LYS A 30 -34.32 7.84 -16.31
N PRO A 31 -33.61 6.75 -15.94
CA PRO A 31 -32.39 6.35 -16.62
C PRO A 31 -32.59 6.13 -18.12
N THR A 32 -31.69 6.71 -18.90
CA THR A 32 -31.68 6.55 -20.36
C THR A 32 -31.17 5.12 -20.74
N PRO A 33 -31.47 4.64 -21.96
CA PRO A 33 -30.90 3.36 -22.43
C PRO A 33 -29.38 3.29 -22.35
N ALA A 34 -28.67 4.41 -22.54
CA ALA A 34 -27.23 4.49 -22.43
C ALA A 34 -26.76 4.27 -20.98
N VAL A 35 -27.44 4.87 -20.00
CA VAL A 35 -27.16 4.67 -18.57
C VAL A 35 -27.46 3.23 -18.16
N LEU A 36 -28.58 2.66 -18.61
CA LEU A 36 -28.91 1.24 -18.32
C LEU A 36 -27.88 0.29 -18.91
N ALA A 37 -27.40 0.53 -20.12
CA ALA A 37 -26.33 -0.25 -20.75
C ALA A 37 -25.01 -0.12 -19.97
N PHE A 38 -24.67 1.09 -19.49
CA PHE A 38 -23.51 1.34 -18.66
C PHE A 38 -23.60 0.58 -17.32
N VAL A 39 -24.74 0.65 -16.63
CA VAL A 39 -24.95 -0.09 -15.36
C VAL A 39 -24.89 -1.61 -15.58
N ALA A 40 -25.46 -2.10 -16.68
CA ALA A 40 -25.32 -3.52 -17.06
C ALA A 40 -23.85 -3.93 -17.24
N ARG A 41 -23.05 -3.04 -17.88
CA ARG A 41 -21.61 -3.26 -18.05
C ARG A 41 -20.86 -3.22 -16.72
N LEU A 42 -21.23 -2.34 -15.78
CA LEU A 42 -20.65 -2.33 -14.43
C LEU A 42 -20.92 -3.65 -13.69
N ARG A 43 -22.10 -4.25 -13.85
CA ARG A 43 -22.42 -5.57 -13.25
C ARG A 43 -21.52 -6.68 -13.77
N GLU A 44 -21.16 -6.66 -15.06
CA GLU A 44 -20.18 -7.60 -15.62
C GLU A 44 -18.79 -7.45 -14.95
N ASN A 45 -18.48 -6.26 -14.44
CA ASN A 45 -17.26 -5.97 -13.68
C ASN A 45 -17.40 -6.23 -12.17
N GLY A 46 -18.55 -6.68 -11.70
CA GLY A 46 -18.82 -6.97 -10.29
C GLY A 46 -19.26 -5.74 -9.47
N PHE A 47 -19.77 -4.71 -10.13
CA PHE A 47 -20.23 -3.48 -9.48
C PHE A 47 -21.76 -3.27 -9.63
N SER A 48 -22.34 -2.61 -8.64
CA SER A 48 -23.65 -1.95 -8.71
C SER A 48 -23.47 -0.44 -8.49
N VAL A 49 -24.54 0.33 -8.59
CA VAL A 49 -24.55 1.76 -8.32
C VAL A 49 -25.62 2.06 -7.28
N ASN A 50 -25.37 3.04 -6.40
CA ASN A 50 -26.38 3.56 -5.50
C ASN A 50 -27.32 4.54 -6.26
N GLU A 51 -28.40 4.96 -5.63
CA GLU A 51 -29.43 5.80 -6.23
C GLU A 51 -28.90 7.16 -6.68
N ASP A 52 -28.11 7.84 -5.83
CA ASP A 52 -27.52 9.14 -6.14
C ASP A 52 -26.62 9.09 -7.40
N LEU A 53 -25.77 8.05 -7.49
CA LEU A 53 -24.93 7.87 -8.67
C LEU A 53 -25.77 7.54 -9.90
N LEU A 54 -26.84 6.75 -9.78
CA LEU A 54 -27.70 6.41 -10.90
C LEU A 54 -28.34 7.66 -11.52
N HIS A 55 -28.85 8.56 -10.69
CA HIS A 55 -29.42 9.82 -11.14
C HIS A 55 -28.36 10.77 -11.71
N ALA A 56 -27.19 10.85 -11.07
CA ALA A 56 -26.07 11.63 -11.56
C ALA A 56 -25.61 11.18 -12.96
N LEU A 57 -25.57 9.87 -13.21
CA LEU A 57 -25.23 9.32 -14.53
C LEU A 57 -26.21 9.72 -15.63
N CYS A 58 -27.45 10.09 -15.30
CA CYS A 58 -28.43 10.58 -16.28
C CYS A 58 -28.05 11.97 -16.86
N MET A 59 -27.19 12.71 -16.15
CA MET A 59 -26.68 14.00 -16.61
C MET A 59 -25.43 13.86 -17.49
N VAL A 60 -24.84 12.67 -17.56
CA VAL A 60 -23.58 12.40 -18.26
C VAL A 60 -23.84 12.04 -19.72
N SER A 61 -23.04 12.57 -20.62
CA SER A 61 -23.11 12.23 -22.03
C SER A 61 -22.69 10.80 -22.34
N ALA A 62 -23.21 10.24 -23.43
CA ALA A 62 -22.83 8.89 -23.86
C ALA A 62 -21.33 8.74 -24.13
N THR A 63 -20.65 9.82 -24.54
CA THR A 63 -19.19 9.83 -24.75
C THR A 63 -18.44 9.73 -23.42
N GLU A 64 -18.87 10.46 -22.41
CA GLU A 64 -18.29 10.41 -21.07
C GLU A 64 -18.53 9.06 -20.40
N LEU A 65 -19.74 8.48 -20.54
CA LEU A 65 -20.02 7.12 -20.09
C LEU A 65 -19.07 6.09 -20.73
N ALA A 66 -18.75 6.26 -22.02
CA ALA A 66 -17.77 5.40 -22.70
C ALA A 66 -16.34 5.60 -22.18
N ASP A 67 -15.95 6.85 -21.87
CA ASP A 67 -14.65 7.15 -21.27
C ASP A 67 -14.52 6.58 -19.86
N ILE A 68 -15.56 6.70 -19.05
CA ILE A 68 -15.63 6.10 -17.70
C ILE A 68 -15.52 4.56 -17.80
N THR A 69 -16.30 3.95 -18.71
CA THR A 69 -16.24 2.52 -18.99
C THR A 69 -14.82 2.09 -19.34
N ALA A 70 -14.15 2.84 -20.22
CA ALA A 70 -12.79 2.53 -20.64
C ALA A 70 -11.77 2.54 -19.49
N VAL A 71 -11.94 3.45 -18.51
CA VAL A 71 -11.07 3.50 -17.33
C VAL A 71 -11.37 2.34 -16.38
N ILE A 72 -12.65 2.03 -16.15
CA ILE A 72 -13.05 0.91 -15.29
C ILE A 72 -12.59 -0.42 -15.92
N ASP A 73 -12.79 -0.61 -17.21
CA ASP A 73 -12.32 -1.78 -17.95
C ASP A 73 -10.79 -1.93 -17.86
N ASP A 74 -10.05 -0.83 -17.91
CA ASP A 74 -8.60 -0.82 -17.74
C ASP A 74 -8.19 -1.21 -16.32
N VAL A 75 -8.82 -0.62 -15.30
CA VAL A 75 -8.60 -0.94 -13.90
C VAL A 75 -8.95 -2.40 -13.59
N MET A 76 -10.10 -2.87 -14.05
CA MET A 76 -10.55 -4.26 -13.87
C MET A 76 -9.82 -5.23 -14.79
N GLY A 77 -9.13 -4.68 -15.75
CA GLY A 77 -8.40 -5.46 -16.75
C GLY A 77 -9.31 -6.26 -17.66
N VAL A 78 -10.51 -5.81 -17.95
CA VAL A 78 -11.51 -6.52 -18.75
C VAL A 78 -11.10 -6.66 -20.21
N LYS A 79 -10.47 -5.65 -20.79
CA LYS A 79 -9.93 -5.71 -22.18
C LYS A 79 -8.91 -6.83 -22.40
N LEU A 80 -8.61 -7.55 -21.37
CA LEU A 80 -7.57 -8.52 -21.31
C LEU A 80 -8.12 -9.96 -21.12
N ASN A 81 -9.44 -10.19 -20.98
CA ASN A 81 -10.10 -11.51 -20.92
C ASN A 81 -10.60 -11.97 -22.29
N TRP A 82 -9.89 -11.66 -23.35
CA TRP A 82 -10.31 -11.87 -24.71
C TRP A 82 -9.77 -13.18 -25.26
N ALA A 83 -10.43 -13.69 -26.30
CA ALA A 83 -9.87 -14.82 -27.04
C ALA A 83 -8.46 -14.50 -27.53
N THR A 84 -7.59 -15.49 -27.51
CA THR A 84 -6.25 -15.36 -28.10
C THR A 84 -6.35 -14.77 -29.49
N LEU A 85 -5.54 -13.74 -29.77
CA LEU A 85 -5.49 -13.11 -31.09
C LEU A 85 -5.16 -14.13 -32.20
N VAL A 86 -4.42 -15.18 -31.87
CA VAL A 86 -3.94 -16.20 -32.79
C VAL A 86 -4.52 -17.56 -32.42
N LYS A 87 -5.16 -18.20 -33.38
CA LYS A 87 -5.59 -19.63 -33.27
C LYS A 87 -4.36 -20.53 -33.31
N GLY A 88 -4.22 -21.41 -32.31
CA GLY A 88 -3.05 -22.28 -32.20
C GLY A 88 -1.76 -21.48 -31.99
N TRP A 89 -1.73 -20.70 -30.95
CA TRP A 89 -0.65 -19.79 -30.57
C TRP A 89 0.74 -20.45 -30.42
N ASN A 90 0.78 -21.74 -30.17
CA ASN A 90 2.00 -22.56 -30.10
C ASN A 90 2.68 -22.78 -31.46
N VAL A 91 2.01 -22.43 -32.58
CA VAL A 91 2.57 -22.50 -33.92
C VAL A 91 2.75 -21.11 -34.48
N PRO A 92 3.96 -20.72 -34.94
CA PRO A 92 4.20 -19.40 -35.52
C PRO A 92 3.23 -19.07 -36.64
N THR A 93 2.74 -17.84 -36.70
CA THR A 93 1.79 -17.37 -37.73
C THR A 93 2.49 -17.08 -39.07
N GLY A 94 3.80 -16.99 -39.07
CA GLY A 94 4.56 -16.59 -40.27
C GLY A 94 4.54 -15.05 -40.53
N LYS A 95 3.90 -14.25 -39.65
CA LYS A 95 3.90 -12.78 -39.79
C LYS A 95 5.30 -12.20 -39.80
N THR A 96 5.52 -11.21 -40.64
CA THR A 96 6.80 -10.54 -40.78
C THR A 96 6.73 -9.06 -40.40
N ARG A 97 7.86 -8.40 -40.22
CA ARG A 97 7.91 -6.94 -40.07
C ARG A 97 7.40 -6.20 -41.31
N ALA A 98 7.57 -6.79 -42.50
CA ALA A 98 7.07 -6.25 -43.76
C ALA A 98 5.53 -6.19 -43.74
N ASP A 99 4.84 -7.22 -43.23
CA ASP A 99 3.37 -7.22 -43.13
C ASP A 99 2.85 -6.05 -42.30
N HIS A 100 3.52 -5.77 -41.17
CA HIS A 100 3.18 -4.62 -40.34
C HIS A 100 3.43 -3.28 -41.04
N LEU A 101 4.55 -3.12 -41.76
CA LEU A 101 4.89 -1.88 -42.48
C LEU A 101 3.94 -1.63 -43.65
N ILE A 102 3.68 -2.66 -44.47
CA ILE A 102 2.76 -2.60 -45.60
C ILE A 102 1.36 -2.20 -45.08
N THR A 103 0.88 -2.85 -44.05
CA THR A 103 -0.43 -2.57 -43.45
C THR A 103 -0.48 -1.19 -42.84
N PHE A 104 0.59 -0.71 -42.19
CA PHE A 104 0.68 0.65 -41.67
C PHE A 104 0.53 1.70 -42.78
N PHE A 105 1.30 1.58 -43.88
CA PHE A 105 1.20 2.49 -45.00
C PHE A 105 -0.16 2.40 -45.72
N ALA A 106 -0.69 1.19 -45.90
CA ALA A 106 -2.01 1.02 -46.50
C ALA A 106 -3.11 1.74 -45.70
N ASN A 107 -3.08 1.63 -44.36
CA ASN A 107 -4.03 2.36 -43.51
C ASN A 107 -3.79 3.88 -43.52
N LEU A 108 -2.53 4.33 -43.60
CA LEU A 108 -2.18 5.75 -43.69
C LEU A 108 -2.74 6.42 -44.95
N ILE A 109 -2.68 5.75 -46.10
CA ILE A 109 -3.19 6.26 -47.37
C ILE A 109 -4.68 6.00 -47.62
N GLY A 110 -5.36 5.35 -46.67
CA GLY A 110 -6.79 5.03 -46.77
C GLY A 110 -7.10 3.82 -47.65
N GLY A 111 -6.23 2.83 -47.68
CA GLY A 111 -6.27 1.52 -48.32
C GLY A 111 -7.51 1.16 -49.17
N ALA A 112 -8.63 0.83 -48.55
CA ALA A 112 -9.88 0.51 -49.24
C ALA A 112 -10.42 1.67 -50.12
N LYS A 113 -10.17 2.93 -49.75
CA LYS A 113 -10.62 4.11 -50.49
C LYS A 113 -9.78 4.38 -51.74
N VAL A 114 -8.56 3.95 -51.73
CA VAL A 114 -7.63 4.09 -52.87
C VAL A 114 -7.58 2.83 -53.75
N GLY A 115 -8.48 1.87 -53.53
CA GLY A 115 -8.64 0.69 -54.38
C GLY A 115 -7.58 -0.38 -54.17
N LEU A 116 -6.91 -0.44 -53.05
CA LEU A 116 -6.03 -1.58 -52.72
C LEU A 116 -6.86 -2.82 -52.43
N GLU A 117 -6.40 -3.97 -52.92
CA GLU A 117 -6.97 -5.26 -52.58
C GLU A 117 -6.70 -5.64 -51.13
N GLY A 118 -7.72 -6.09 -50.40
CA GLY A 118 -7.62 -6.43 -48.99
C GLY A 118 -8.97 -6.42 -48.28
N CYS A 119 -8.93 -6.53 -46.94
CA CYS A 119 -10.10 -6.61 -46.10
C CYS A 119 -10.10 -5.52 -45.04
N THR A 120 -11.23 -4.82 -44.89
CA THR A 120 -11.42 -3.90 -43.76
C THR A 120 -12.05 -4.68 -42.59
N LEU A 121 -11.37 -4.70 -41.46
CA LEU A 121 -11.79 -5.42 -40.25
C LEU A 121 -12.76 -4.59 -39.41
N PRO A 122 -13.52 -5.21 -38.46
CA PRO A 122 -14.49 -4.50 -37.60
C PRO A 122 -13.89 -3.36 -36.77
N CYS A 123 -12.59 -3.40 -36.48
CA CYS A 123 -11.88 -2.32 -35.79
C CYS A 123 -11.57 -1.10 -36.69
N GLY A 124 -11.90 -1.15 -37.99
CA GLY A 124 -11.59 -0.13 -38.96
C GLY A 124 -10.23 -0.25 -39.64
N CYS A 125 -9.36 -1.17 -39.21
CA CYS A 125 -8.08 -1.42 -39.88
C CYS A 125 -8.28 -2.11 -41.23
N PHE A 126 -7.62 -1.61 -42.25
CA PHE A 126 -7.52 -2.26 -43.56
C PHE A 126 -6.30 -3.19 -43.58
N ILE A 127 -6.49 -4.45 -43.93
CA ILE A 127 -5.43 -5.46 -44.06
C ILE A 127 -5.27 -5.75 -45.56
N PRO A 128 -4.11 -5.38 -46.16
CA PRO A 128 -3.84 -5.67 -47.58
C PRO A 128 -3.76 -7.18 -47.83
N GLU A 129 -4.22 -7.59 -49.00
CA GLU A 129 -4.11 -8.98 -49.41
C GLU A 129 -2.65 -9.44 -49.47
N GLY A 130 -2.40 -10.70 -49.10
CA GLY A 130 -1.07 -11.28 -49.07
C GLY A 130 -0.19 -10.87 -47.88
N THR A 131 -0.73 -10.08 -46.93
CA THR A 131 -0.02 -9.77 -45.68
C THR A 131 -0.31 -10.79 -44.59
N PHE A 132 -1.15 -10.51 -43.62
CA PHE A 132 -1.43 -11.42 -42.53
C PHE A 132 -2.35 -12.61 -42.93
N PRO A 133 -2.09 -13.87 -42.50
CA PRO A 133 -3.00 -14.98 -42.68
C PRO A 133 -4.21 -14.86 -41.76
N LEU A 134 -5.25 -14.12 -42.19
CA LEU A 134 -6.39 -13.74 -41.37
C LEU A 134 -7.16 -14.94 -40.79
N GLU A 135 -7.15 -16.11 -41.47
CA GLU A 135 -7.78 -17.35 -41.01
C GLU A 135 -7.19 -17.86 -39.68
N ARG A 136 -5.96 -17.44 -39.39
CA ARG A 136 -5.25 -17.78 -38.13
C ARG A 136 -5.52 -16.81 -37.00
N TYR A 137 -6.26 -15.74 -37.26
CA TYR A 137 -6.52 -14.71 -36.27
C TYR A 137 -7.99 -14.72 -35.80
N THR A 138 -8.21 -14.40 -34.54
CA THR A 138 -9.51 -14.15 -33.90
C THR A 138 -9.70 -12.68 -33.57
N GLY A 139 -8.81 -11.85 -34.05
CA GLY A 139 -8.81 -10.40 -33.92
C GLY A 139 -7.93 -9.74 -34.97
N CYS A 140 -7.82 -8.45 -34.95
CA CYS A 140 -7.00 -7.69 -35.89
C CYS A 140 -5.51 -7.97 -35.66
N PRO A 141 -4.77 -8.52 -36.62
CA PRO A 141 -3.34 -8.81 -36.49
C PRO A 141 -2.49 -7.53 -36.40
N PHE A 142 -3.03 -6.39 -36.81
CA PHE A 142 -2.34 -5.11 -36.86
C PHE A 142 -2.50 -4.29 -35.58
N CYS A 143 -3.73 -4.06 -35.13
CA CYS A 143 -3.99 -3.26 -33.92
C CYS A 143 -4.29 -4.09 -32.66
N GLY A 144 -4.43 -5.41 -32.79
CA GLY A 144 -4.70 -6.30 -31.67
C GLY A 144 -6.17 -6.35 -31.23
N THR A 145 -7.10 -5.63 -31.88
CA THR A 145 -8.51 -5.62 -31.49
C THR A 145 -9.16 -6.96 -31.84
N PRO A 146 -9.72 -7.69 -30.89
CA PRO A 146 -10.39 -8.96 -31.14
C PRO A 146 -11.67 -8.78 -31.97
N PHE A 147 -12.05 -9.78 -32.77
CA PHE A 147 -13.29 -9.77 -33.54
C PHE A 147 -14.52 -10.02 -32.68
N THR A 148 -14.36 -10.83 -31.66
CA THR A 148 -15.43 -11.14 -30.71
C THR A 148 -14.89 -11.07 -29.29
N THR A 149 -15.64 -10.46 -28.41
CA THR A 149 -15.43 -10.60 -26.97
C THR A 149 -15.82 -12.01 -26.57
N ALA A 150 -15.05 -12.67 -25.72
CA ALA A 150 -15.50 -13.88 -25.07
C ALA A 150 -16.75 -13.52 -24.26
N ASN A 151 -17.93 -13.94 -24.72
CA ASN A 151 -19.17 -13.75 -23.98
C ASN A 151 -19.06 -14.59 -22.70
N PHE A 152 -18.74 -13.94 -21.60
CA PHE A 152 -18.88 -14.53 -20.29
C PHE A 152 -20.38 -14.51 -19.97
N VAL A 153 -21.01 -15.68 -19.96
CA VAL A 153 -22.41 -15.78 -19.59
C VAL A 153 -22.52 -15.57 -18.10
N TYR A 154 -22.85 -14.36 -17.72
CA TYR A 154 -23.20 -13.99 -16.36
C TYR A 154 -24.46 -14.76 -15.94
N LYS A 155 -24.32 -15.72 -15.02
CA LYS A 155 -25.44 -16.55 -14.59
C LYS A 155 -26.31 -15.92 -13.50
N GLY A 156 -26.11 -14.65 -13.18
CA GLY A 156 -26.95 -13.90 -12.24
C GLY A 156 -26.87 -14.39 -10.78
N GLN A 157 -25.93 -15.23 -10.44
CA GLN A 157 -25.73 -15.74 -9.08
C GLN A 157 -24.91 -14.79 -8.19
N ALA A 158 -24.58 -13.61 -8.69
CA ALA A 158 -23.79 -12.64 -7.99
C ALA A 158 -24.58 -11.99 -6.87
N SER A 159 -24.39 -12.48 -5.68
CA SER A 159 -24.88 -11.86 -4.44
C SER A 159 -23.92 -10.77 -3.89
N LYS A 160 -22.80 -10.50 -4.57
CA LYS A 160 -21.68 -9.72 -4.02
C LYS A 160 -21.25 -8.58 -4.93
N LEU A 161 -22.21 -7.89 -5.54
CA LEU A 161 -21.90 -6.66 -6.27
C LEU A 161 -21.43 -5.59 -5.29
N LYS A 162 -20.29 -4.97 -5.62
CA LYS A 162 -19.77 -3.84 -4.86
C LYS A 162 -20.48 -2.58 -5.31
N GLU A 163 -21.18 -1.94 -4.41
CA GLU A 163 -21.90 -0.71 -4.72
C GLU A 163 -20.93 0.47 -4.90
N LEU A 164 -21.09 1.20 -5.99
CA LEU A 164 -20.36 2.42 -6.30
C LEU A 164 -21.25 3.63 -5.97
N ARG A 165 -20.66 4.65 -5.33
CA ARG A 165 -21.31 5.91 -4.99
C ARG A 165 -20.83 7.05 -5.90
N LEU A 166 -21.55 8.14 -5.88
CA LEU A 166 -21.12 9.38 -6.50
C LEU A 166 -19.91 9.95 -5.75
N PHE A 167 -18.94 10.46 -6.51
CA PHE A 167 -17.77 11.19 -5.99
C PHE A 167 -17.63 12.50 -6.72
N THR A 168 -17.60 13.59 -5.97
CA THR A 168 -17.56 14.95 -6.48
C THR A 168 -16.18 15.58 -6.32
N GLU A 169 -16.02 16.79 -6.81
CA GLU A 169 -14.81 17.59 -6.59
C GLU A 169 -14.57 17.87 -5.09
N GLU A 170 -15.66 18.02 -4.31
CA GLU A 170 -15.54 18.24 -2.85
C GLU A 170 -15.02 17.00 -2.12
N ASP A 171 -15.50 15.81 -2.49
CA ASP A 171 -14.99 14.55 -1.93
C ASP A 171 -13.50 14.38 -2.21
N LEU A 172 -13.04 14.71 -3.43
CA LEU A 172 -11.62 14.67 -3.79
C LEU A 172 -10.78 15.66 -2.98
N LYS A 173 -11.29 16.86 -2.74
CA LYS A 173 -10.64 17.85 -1.88
C LYS A 173 -10.54 17.38 -0.43
N GLN A 174 -11.60 16.75 0.09
CA GLN A 174 -11.57 16.15 1.43
C GLN A 174 -10.53 15.02 1.52
N VAL A 175 -10.47 14.13 0.51
CA VAL A 175 -9.40 13.12 0.43
C VAL A 175 -8.03 13.79 0.44
N TYR A 176 -7.81 14.82 -0.36
CA TYR A 176 -6.53 15.52 -0.42
C TYR A 176 -6.16 16.16 0.93
N GLN A 177 -7.11 16.83 1.57
CA GLN A 177 -6.90 17.42 2.91
C GLN A 177 -6.56 16.36 3.95
N SER A 178 -7.25 15.21 3.95
CA SER A 178 -6.96 14.12 4.87
C SER A 178 -5.57 13.52 4.66
N LEU A 179 -5.10 13.42 3.42
CA LEU A 179 -3.74 12.97 3.10
C LEU A 179 -2.67 13.97 3.56
N LEU A 180 -2.93 15.27 3.41
CA LEU A 180 -2.04 16.35 3.90
C LEU A 180 -1.95 16.37 5.43
N ALA A 181 -3.09 16.24 6.10
CA ALA A 181 -3.20 16.29 7.56
C ALA A 181 -2.75 14.98 8.23
N SER A 182 -2.58 13.89 7.48
CA SER A 182 -2.27 12.58 8.05
C SER A 182 -1.03 12.62 8.97
N PRO A 183 -1.16 12.31 10.26
CA PRO A 183 -0.04 12.23 11.18
C PRO A 183 0.76 10.92 11.03
N THR A 184 0.37 10.06 10.08
CA THR A 184 1.00 8.78 9.81
C THR A 184 1.56 8.73 8.39
N PRO A 185 2.62 7.93 8.15
CA PRO A 185 3.14 7.75 6.81
C PRO A 185 2.09 7.14 5.87
N LEU A 186 1.97 7.70 4.68
CA LEU A 186 1.07 7.21 3.64
C LEU A 186 1.52 5.82 3.14
N ASP A 187 0.58 4.93 2.88
CA ASP A 187 0.84 3.69 2.15
C ASP A 187 1.09 3.96 0.65
N ALA A 188 1.35 2.91 -0.14
CA ALA A 188 1.67 3.08 -1.56
C ALA A 188 0.49 3.67 -2.35
N THR A 189 -0.75 3.25 -2.06
CA THR A 189 -1.97 3.75 -2.73
C THR A 189 -2.25 5.20 -2.35
N GLN A 190 -2.16 5.53 -1.07
CA GLN A 190 -2.34 6.89 -0.56
C GLN A 190 -1.28 7.85 -1.12
N LYS A 191 -0.02 7.39 -1.19
CA LYS A 191 1.07 8.16 -1.79
C LYS A 191 0.83 8.44 -3.27
N ASP A 192 0.39 7.45 -4.04
CA ASP A 192 0.06 7.63 -5.46
C ASP A 192 -1.13 8.58 -5.64
N SER A 193 -2.15 8.49 -4.77
CA SER A 193 -3.27 9.46 -4.76
C SER A 193 -2.78 10.88 -4.43
N PHE A 194 -1.94 11.02 -3.41
CA PHE A 194 -1.35 12.30 -3.01
C PHE A 194 -0.54 12.95 -4.13
N GLU A 195 0.33 12.18 -4.81
CA GLU A 195 1.14 12.68 -5.92
C GLU A 195 0.26 13.15 -7.10
N LYS A 196 -0.87 12.48 -7.37
CA LYS A 196 -1.82 12.91 -8.40
C LYS A 196 -2.62 14.15 -7.99
N LEU A 197 -3.06 14.23 -6.74
CA LEU A 197 -3.86 15.35 -6.24
C LEU A 197 -3.04 16.64 -6.09
N ILE A 198 -1.79 16.55 -5.63
CA ILE A 198 -0.91 17.73 -5.55
C ILE A 198 -0.55 18.24 -6.96
N ASP A 199 -0.44 17.37 -7.96
CA ASP A 199 -0.26 17.78 -9.36
C ASP A 199 -1.47 18.56 -9.91
N ILE A 200 -2.67 18.27 -9.41
CA ILE A 200 -3.93 18.88 -9.89
C ILE A 200 -4.27 20.14 -9.11
N TYR A 201 -4.19 20.09 -7.78
CA TYR A 201 -4.64 21.16 -6.89
C TYR A 201 -3.51 22.07 -6.42
N GLY A 202 -2.25 21.67 -6.58
CA GLY A 202 -1.12 22.33 -5.94
C GLY A 202 -1.12 22.13 -4.42
N LEU A 203 -0.19 22.80 -3.74
CA LEU A 203 -0.16 22.81 -2.28
C LEU A 203 -0.98 24.00 -1.77
N PRO A 204 -1.96 23.80 -0.87
CA PRO A 204 -2.68 24.92 -0.23
C PRO A 204 -1.73 25.84 0.55
N ASP A 205 -2.07 27.14 0.57
CA ASP A 205 -1.31 28.11 1.35
C ASP A 205 -1.43 27.82 2.86
N ASN A 206 -0.32 28.00 3.58
CA ASN A 206 -0.22 27.81 5.03
C ASN A 206 -0.60 26.41 5.55
N VAL A 207 -0.53 25.39 4.71
CA VAL A 207 -0.81 24.01 5.15
C VAL A 207 0.28 23.51 6.09
N GLU A 208 -0.12 22.94 7.22
CA GLU A 208 0.77 22.21 8.12
C GLU A 208 0.77 20.72 7.78
N ILE A 209 1.95 20.19 7.43
CA ILE A 209 2.13 18.76 7.17
C ILE A 209 2.93 18.18 8.34
N SER A 210 2.24 17.46 9.21
CA SER A 210 2.84 16.84 10.39
C SER A 210 3.80 15.72 10.05
N MET A 211 3.45 14.89 9.03
CA MET A 211 4.24 13.72 8.66
C MET A 211 5.40 14.09 7.76
N LYS A 212 6.63 13.79 8.21
CA LYS A 212 7.86 14.13 7.47
C LYS A 212 7.95 13.45 6.10
N GLU A 213 7.39 12.27 5.93
CA GLU A 213 7.37 11.59 4.61
C GLU A 213 6.49 12.36 3.62
N THR A 214 5.29 12.74 4.02
CA THR A 214 4.36 13.54 3.21
C THR A 214 4.96 14.92 2.90
N ALA A 215 5.59 15.57 3.89
CA ALA A 215 6.30 16.84 3.68
C ALA A 215 7.41 16.71 2.61
N MET A 216 8.19 15.62 2.61
CA MET A 216 9.24 15.41 1.60
C MET A 216 8.67 15.18 0.19
N LEU A 217 7.50 14.53 0.08
CA LEU A 217 6.78 14.42 -1.20
C LEU A 217 6.34 15.78 -1.72
N ALA A 218 5.72 16.60 -0.84
CA ALA A 218 5.32 17.96 -1.18
C ALA A 218 6.51 18.84 -1.58
N VAL A 219 7.60 18.82 -0.81
CA VAL A 219 8.83 19.56 -1.13
C VAL A 219 9.39 19.15 -2.50
N LYS A 220 9.42 17.84 -2.80
CA LYS A 220 9.88 17.34 -4.10
C LYS A 220 9.03 17.89 -5.25
N HIS A 221 7.71 17.88 -5.11
CA HIS A 221 6.78 18.45 -6.09
C HIS A 221 7.00 19.96 -6.28
N LEU A 222 7.07 20.72 -5.19
CA LEU A 222 7.28 22.18 -5.21
C LEU A 222 8.60 22.55 -5.87
N VAL A 223 9.69 21.85 -5.56
CA VAL A 223 11.00 22.10 -6.16
C VAL A 223 11.00 21.79 -7.66
N ALA A 224 10.35 20.70 -8.07
CA ALA A 224 10.21 20.33 -9.48
C ALA A 224 9.44 21.42 -10.27
N ASN A 225 8.46 22.06 -9.66
CA ASN A 225 7.66 23.14 -10.24
C ASN A 225 8.26 24.55 -10.03
N GLY A 226 9.47 24.66 -9.49
CA GLY A 226 10.14 25.94 -9.28
C GLY A 226 9.63 26.78 -8.11
N GLN A 227 8.77 26.21 -7.25
CA GLN A 227 8.13 26.87 -6.09
C GLN A 227 9.02 26.77 -4.83
N GLN A 228 10.26 27.23 -4.92
CA GLN A 228 11.29 27.02 -3.90
C GLN A 228 10.98 27.73 -2.57
N ALA A 229 10.26 28.84 -2.59
CA ALA A 229 9.86 29.57 -1.37
C ALA A 229 8.82 28.78 -0.56
N GLN A 230 7.82 28.20 -1.22
CA GLN A 230 6.84 27.34 -0.56
C GLN A 230 7.50 26.04 -0.03
N ALA A 231 8.44 25.45 -0.80
CA ALA A 231 9.23 24.32 -0.35
C ALA A 231 10.01 24.64 0.94
N GLN A 232 10.60 25.83 1.03
CA GLN A 232 11.32 26.29 2.22
C GLN A 232 10.43 26.36 3.46
N ALA A 233 9.18 26.80 3.33
CA ALA A 233 8.23 26.91 4.45
C ALA A 233 7.97 25.55 5.13
N LEU A 234 8.11 24.43 4.42
CA LEU A 234 7.99 23.07 4.94
C LEU A 234 9.29 22.56 5.59
N LEU A 235 10.43 23.19 5.34
CA LEU A 235 11.75 22.77 5.81
C LEU A 235 12.14 23.61 7.05
N LYS A 236 11.66 23.20 8.23
CA LYS A 236 11.79 23.97 9.47
C LYS A 236 13.16 23.80 10.18
N THR A 237 13.93 22.76 9.83
CA THR A 237 15.21 22.45 10.50
C THR A 237 16.29 22.02 9.49
N PRO A 238 17.59 22.13 9.86
CA PRO A 238 18.67 21.56 9.05
C PRO A 238 18.46 20.06 8.75
N THR A 239 17.95 19.30 9.72
CA THR A 239 17.65 17.88 9.50
C THR A 239 16.56 17.66 8.43
N ASP A 240 15.58 18.55 8.30
CA ASP A 240 14.56 18.44 7.24
C ASP A 240 15.18 18.69 5.86
N ILE A 241 16.08 19.68 5.75
CA ILE A 241 16.83 19.95 4.52
C ILE A 241 17.71 18.74 4.16
N LEU A 242 18.46 18.20 5.13
CA LEU A 242 19.28 17.00 4.91
C LEU A 242 18.43 15.80 4.50
N ARG A 243 17.26 15.64 5.12
CA ARG A 243 16.30 14.58 4.82
C ARG A 243 15.78 14.69 3.38
N TYR A 244 15.43 15.90 2.94
CA TYR A 244 15.00 16.14 1.57
C TYR A 244 16.11 15.78 0.57
N LEU A 245 17.32 16.28 0.75
CA LEU A 245 18.47 15.99 -0.11
C LEU A 245 18.80 14.48 -0.16
N TRP A 246 18.56 13.80 0.96
CA TRP A 246 18.75 12.36 1.05
C TRP A 246 17.62 11.58 0.39
N TYR A 247 16.37 12.04 0.60
CA TYR A 247 15.18 11.48 -0.04
C TYR A 247 15.24 11.57 -1.58
N GLU A 248 15.64 12.71 -2.10
CA GLU A 248 15.83 12.91 -3.56
C GLU A 248 16.81 11.88 -4.15
N LYS A 249 17.87 11.56 -3.44
CA LYS A 249 18.88 10.60 -3.91
C LYS A 249 18.51 9.14 -3.70
N THR A 250 17.79 8.83 -2.64
CA THR A 250 17.64 7.45 -2.18
C THR A 250 16.20 6.95 -2.20
N GLY A 251 15.22 7.83 -2.20
CA GLY A 251 13.81 7.52 -1.97
C GLY A 251 13.47 7.23 -0.48
N TYR A 252 14.46 7.27 0.42
CA TYR A 252 14.24 7.06 1.84
C TYR A 252 14.19 8.38 2.60
N VAL A 253 13.14 8.59 3.37
CA VAL A 253 13.02 9.75 4.28
C VAL A 253 13.97 9.63 5.47
N GLN A 254 14.32 8.42 5.85
CA GLN A 254 15.33 8.17 6.88
C GLN A 254 16.74 8.42 6.31
N ILE A 255 17.56 9.13 7.09
CA ILE A 255 18.97 9.37 6.74
C ILE A 255 19.79 8.12 7.10
N ILE A 256 19.92 7.22 6.12
CA ILE A 256 20.61 5.94 6.25
C ILE A 256 22.07 6.10 5.81
N GLU A 257 23.00 5.49 6.53
CA GLU A 257 24.42 5.52 6.16
C GLU A 257 24.67 4.91 4.76
N PRO A 258 25.50 5.54 3.92
CA PRO A 258 25.78 5.05 2.57
C PRO A 258 26.21 3.59 2.50
N ARG A 259 27.06 3.16 3.45
CA ARG A 259 27.54 1.76 3.54
C ARG A 259 26.39 0.76 3.71
N THR A 260 25.37 1.13 4.49
CA THR A 260 24.18 0.31 4.73
C THR A 260 23.36 0.14 3.46
N LEU A 261 23.12 1.24 2.72
CA LEU A 261 22.38 1.18 1.44
C LEU A 261 23.12 0.38 0.36
N ILE A 262 24.46 0.49 0.30
CA ILE A 262 25.28 -0.28 -0.63
C ILE A 262 25.20 -1.77 -0.31
N ALA A 263 25.30 -2.12 0.98
CA ALA A 263 25.20 -3.51 1.42
C ALA A 263 23.80 -4.08 1.15
N GLN A 264 22.76 -3.29 1.40
CA GLN A 264 21.37 -3.65 1.10
C GLN A 264 21.14 -3.88 -0.40
N ALA A 265 21.64 -2.98 -1.26
CA ALA A 265 21.51 -3.13 -2.71
C ALA A 265 22.18 -4.41 -3.23
N ARG A 266 23.38 -4.72 -2.74
CA ARG A 266 24.09 -5.98 -3.06
C ARG A 266 23.29 -7.20 -2.65
N ARG A 267 22.76 -7.19 -1.44
CA ARG A 267 21.99 -8.29 -0.88
C ARG A 267 20.68 -8.49 -1.59
N PHE A 268 19.91 -7.41 -1.82
CA PHE A 268 18.65 -7.44 -2.57
C PHE A 268 18.86 -8.08 -3.94
N TYR A 269 19.88 -7.64 -4.66
CA TYR A 269 20.20 -8.18 -5.97
C TYR A 269 20.57 -9.67 -5.93
N TYR A 270 21.34 -10.10 -4.93
CA TYR A 270 21.67 -11.51 -4.72
C TYR A 270 20.43 -12.38 -4.50
N HIS A 271 19.48 -11.92 -3.68
CA HIS A 271 18.24 -12.65 -3.42
C HIS A 271 17.30 -12.70 -4.62
N MET A 272 17.26 -11.63 -5.42
CA MET A 272 16.36 -11.55 -6.58
C MET A 272 16.87 -12.29 -7.81
N PHE A 273 18.18 -12.32 -8.01
CA PHE A 273 18.79 -12.78 -9.28
C PHE A 273 19.87 -13.86 -9.12
N GLY A 274 20.13 -14.32 -7.89
CA GLY A 274 21.10 -15.38 -7.61
C GLY A 274 22.57 -14.92 -7.55
N PRO A 275 23.52 -15.87 -7.43
CA PRO A 275 24.92 -15.62 -7.07
C PRO A 275 25.81 -15.08 -8.18
N LEU A 276 25.31 -14.75 -9.35
CA LEU A 276 26.09 -14.19 -10.45
C LEU A 276 26.75 -12.84 -10.05
N ASN A 277 27.90 -12.52 -10.61
CA ASN A 277 28.74 -11.33 -10.38
C ASN A 277 28.03 -9.96 -10.38
N GLN A 278 26.75 -9.96 -10.52
CA GLN A 278 25.88 -8.79 -10.64
C GLN A 278 25.57 -8.13 -9.27
N SER A 279 25.77 -8.82 -8.14
CA SER A 279 25.60 -8.20 -6.78
C SER A 279 26.63 -7.07 -6.57
N GLU A 280 27.84 -7.23 -7.11
CA GLU A 280 28.85 -6.17 -7.12
C GLU A 280 28.45 -4.99 -8.00
N TYR A 281 27.79 -5.27 -9.14
CA TYR A 281 27.25 -4.24 -10.03
C TYR A 281 26.20 -3.39 -9.31
N ALA A 282 25.24 -4.01 -8.65
CA ALA A 282 24.21 -3.29 -7.87
C ALA A 282 24.85 -2.43 -6.75
N GLY A 283 25.89 -2.92 -6.10
CA GLY A 283 26.65 -2.13 -5.12
C GLY A 283 27.41 -0.96 -5.75
N LYS A 284 27.96 -1.12 -6.95
CA LYS A 284 28.62 -0.03 -7.70
C LYS A 284 27.62 1.03 -8.17
N GLU A 285 26.47 0.63 -8.69
CA GLU A 285 25.40 1.56 -9.11
C GLU A 285 24.84 2.33 -7.91
N MET A 286 24.57 1.67 -6.77
CA MET A 286 24.16 2.36 -5.56
C MET A 286 25.24 3.36 -5.09
N LYS A 287 26.51 2.99 -5.12
CA LYS A 287 27.62 3.90 -4.78
C LYS A 287 27.67 5.11 -5.70
N LYS A 288 27.40 4.94 -7.00
CA LYS A 288 27.31 6.00 -7.99
C LYS A 288 26.12 6.92 -7.71
N LYS A 289 24.94 6.35 -7.41
CA LYS A 289 23.73 7.09 -7.05
C LYS A 289 23.92 7.94 -5.79
N LEU A 290 24.60 7.40 -4.78
CA LEU A 290 24.88 8.08 -3.52
C LEU A 290 25.98 9.16 -3.59
N LYS A 291 26.62 9.36 -4.76
CA LYS A 291 27.64 10.38 -4.93
C LYS A 291 27.05 11.78 -4.74
N LEU A 292 27.63 12.54 -3.83
CA LEU A 292 27.20 13.90 -3.53
C LEU A 292 27.72 14.86 -4.61
N LYS A 293 26.92 15.07 -5.65
CA LYS A 293 27.13 16.05 -6.71
C LYS A 293 25.89 16.91 -6.81
N TYR A 294 26.08 18.24 -6.72
CA TYR A 294 25.02 19.24 -6.84
C TYR A 294 25.47 20.31 -7.82
N ASP A 295 24.57 20.80 -8.65
CA ASP A 295 24.78 21.94 -9.51
C ASP A 295 24.73 23.25 -8.72
N ARG A 296 25.01 24.33 -9.39
CA ARG A 296 25.09 25.67 -8.77
C ARG A 296 23.74 26.16 -8.27
N LYS A 297 22.66 25.81 -8.98
CA LYS A 297 21.28 26.18 -8.63
C LYS A 297 20.85 25.49 -7.33
N HIS A 298 21.10 24.19 -7.21
CA HIS A 298 20.85 23.44 -5.98
C HIS A 298 21.68 23.96 -4.80
N CYS A 299 22.98 24.24 -5.02
CA CYS A 299 23.84 24.78 -3.96
C CYS A 299 23.32 26.12 -3.43
N GLN A 300 22.92 27.02 -4.32
CA GLN A 300 22.36 28.31 -3.95
C GLN A 300 21.02 28.18 -3.22
N CYS A 301 20.14 27.33 -3.70
CA CYS A 301 18.85 27.07 -3.10
C CYS A 301 19.00 26.55 -1.67
N VAL A 302 19.83 25.55 -1.43
CA VAL A 302 20.07 25.00 -0.10
C VAL A 302 20.76 26.00 0.83
N ALA A 303 21.70 26.78 0.33
CA ALA A 303 22.33 27.86 1.09
C ALA A 303 21.29 28.89 1.55
N SER A 304 20.37 29.29 0.66
CA SER A 304 19.23 30.17 1.00
C SER A 304 18.32 29.55 2.05
N TRP A 305 17.96 28.27 1.90
CA TRP A 305 17.10 27.58 2.87
C TRP A 305 17.72 27.55 4.27
N ILE A 306 19.01 27.24 4.39
CA ILE A 306 19.69 27.22 5.69
C ILE A 306 19.79 28.63 6.28
N ASN A 307 20.09 29.62 5.43
CA ASN A 307 20.20 31.01 5.85
C ASN A 307 18.88 31.58 6.38
N ASN A 308 17.76 31.13 5.85
CA ASN A 308 16.43 31.63 6.22
C ASN A 308 15.73 30.77 7.29
N LEU A 309 16.42 29.82 7.93
CA LEU A 309 15.84 29.07 9.04
C LEU A 309 15.56 29.99 10.23
N ALA A 310 14.37 29.87 10.83
CA ALA A 310 13.96 30.59 12.02
C ALA A 310 14.55 29.98 13.32
N LEU A 311 15.77 29.45 13.27
CA LEU A 311 16.49 28.84 14.40
C LEU A 311 17.71 29.67 14.76
N SER A 312 18.05 29.78 16.03
CA SER A 312 19.34 30.34 16.39
C SER A 312 20.49 29.46 15.84
N PRO A 313 21.69 30.03 15.64
CA PRO A 313 22.87 29.26 15.21
C PRO A 313 23.14 28.05 16.11
N GLN A 314 22.91 28.19 17.42
CA GLN A 314 23.08 27.13 18.43
C GLN A 314 22.05 26.00 18.22
N GLN A 315 20.79 26.34 18.05
CA GLN A 315 19.71 25.36 17.78
C GLN A 315 19.93 24.63 16.46
N ALA A 316 20.33 25.35 15.41
CA ALA A 316 20.66 24.76 14.12
C ALA A 316 21.84 23.79 14.25
N THR A 317 22.89 24.18 14.95
CA THR A 317 24.09 23.37 15.18
C THR A 317 23.78 22.11 15.99
N GLU A 318 22.99 22.21 17.05
CA GLU A 318 22.54 21.07 17.84
C GLU A 318 21.80 20.06 16.95
N ASN A 319 20.91 20.57 16.10
CA ASN A 319 20.16 19.75 15.15
C ASN A 319 21.09 19.04 14.14
N MET A 320 22.10 19.74 13.62
CA MET A 320 23.10 19.19 12.69
C MET A 320 24.01 18.15 13.36
N ASN A 321 24.35 18.32 14.63
CA ASN A 321 25.26 17.44 15.37
C ASN A 321 24.75 16.01 15.48
N ALA A 322 23.43 15.77 15.46
CA ALA A 322 22.85 14.43 15.42
C ALA A 322 23.33 13.61 14.20
N LYS A 323 23.71 14.27 13.11
CA LYS A 323 24.25 13.68 11.87
C LYS A 323 25.51 14.41 11.39
N ARG A 324 26.37 14.78 12.33
CA ARG A 324 27.55 15.63 12.09
C ARG A 324 28.40 15.15 10.90
N GLY A 325 28.74 13.86 10.83
CA GLY A 325 29.55 13.30 9.75
C GLY A 325 28.91 13.45 8.37
N MET A 326 27.59 13.37 8.28
CA MET A 326 26.86 13.61 7.03
C MET A 326 26.88 15.09 6.68
N TRP A 327 26.64 15.98 7.66
CA TRP A 327 26.68 17.42 7.44
C TRP A 327 28.03 17.93 6.99
N VAL A 328 29.14 17.44 7.55
CA VAL A 328 30.49 17.80 7.07
C VAL A 328 30.66 17.49 5.57
N ARG A 329 30.13 16.37 5.11
CA ARG A 329 30.17 16.00 3.67
C ARG A 329 29.24 16.86 2.84
N MET A 330 28.02 17.15 3.33
CA MET A 330 27.04 17.99 2.64
C MET A 330 27.50 19.45 2.53
N ILE A 331 28.04 20.05 3.59
CA ILE A 331 28.60 21.40 3.58
C ILE A 331 29.64 21.54 2.45
N ARG A 332 30.52 20.56 2.31
CA ARG A 332 31.54 20.54 1.26
C ARG A 332 30.93 20.35 -0.13
N ALA A 333 30.03 19.40 -0.28
CA ALA A 333 29.42 19.08 -1.57
C ALA A 333 28.53 20.22 -2.09
N LEU A 334 27.86 20.93 -1.19
CA LEU A 334 27.01 22.09 -1.48
C LEU A 334 27.76 23.41 -1.49
N ARG A 335 29.07 23.40 -1.20
CA ARG A 335 29.93 24.58 -1.16
C ARG A 335 29.40 25.68 -0.21
N LEU A 336 28.76 25.31 0.91
CA LEU A 336 28.12 26.26 1.79
C LEU A 336 29.09 27.30 2.38
N GLY A 337 30.38 26.95 2.57
CA GLY A 337 31.42 27.90 2.99
C GLY A 337 31.76 28.98 1.94
N GLU A 338 31.41 28.79 0.66
CA GLU A 338 31.56 29.83 -0.37
C GLU A 338 30.38 30.81 -0.29
N TYR A 339 29.17 30.30 -0.04
CA TYR A 339 27.97 31.13 0.10
C TYR A 339 27.98 31.94 1.40
N SER A 340 28.45 31.38 2.53
CA SER A 340 28.53 32.06 3.81
C SER A 340 29.41 33.32 3.82
N ARG A 341 30.26 33.50 2.82
CA ARG A 341 31.10 34.69 2.65
C ARG A 341 30.43 35.80 1.82
N ARG A 342 29.22 35.56 1.31
CA ARG A 342 28.50 36.52 0.48
C ARG A 342 27.56 37.34 1.32
N LYS A 343 27.39 38.61 0.95
CA LYS A 343 26.39 39.51 1.54
C LYS A 343 24.98 38.85 1.43
N GLY A 344 24.22 38.89 2.52
CA GLY A 344 22.89 38.30 2.62
C GLY A 344 22.86 36.85 3.11
N TYR A 345 24.02 36.27 3.48
CA TYR A 345 24.15 34.92 4.04
C TYR A 345 24.80 34.91 5.42
N GLU A 346 24.58 36.01 6.19
CA GLU A 346 25.19 36.22 7.51
C GLU A 346 24.76 35.13 8.49
N HIS A 347 23.48 34.75 8.48
CA HIS A 347 22.97 33.72 9.36
C HIS A 347 23.55 32.33 9.04
N LEU A 348 23.74 32.00 7.74
CA LEU A 348 24.47 30.80 7.36
C LEU A 348 25.91 30.82 7.87
N ALA A 349 26.59 31.98 7.84
CA ALA A 349 27.95 32.12 8.36
C ALA A 349 28.00 31.83 9.86
N ASP A 350 27.07 32.37 10.63
CA ASP A 350 26.96 32.15 12.08
C ASP A 350 26.68 30.66 12.41
N ILE A 351 25.80 30.02 11.64
CA ILE A 351 25.53 28.58 11.80
C ILE A 351 26.79 27.75 11.53
N LEU A 352 27.54 28.06 10.46
CA LEU A 352 28.76 27.32 10.15
C LEU A 352 29.87 27.57 11.18
N ASP A 353 29.97 28.78 11.69
CA ASP A 353 30.91 29.11 12.75
C ASP A 353 30.59 28.35 14.04
N ALA A 354 29.33 28.38 14.47
CA ALA A 354 28.85 27.58 15.61
C ALA A 354 29.09 26.10 15.42
N PHE A 355 28.85 25.55 14.20
CA PHE A 355 29.03 24.14 13.88
C PHE A 355 30.48 23.68 13.94
N TYR A 356 31.43 24.49 13.53
CA TYR A 356 32.85 24.11 13.45
C TYR A 356 33.67 24.49 14.67
N ARG A 357 33.37 25.61 15.33
CA ARG A 357 34.23 26.21 16.33
C ARG A 357 33.70 26.20 17.76
N GLN A 358 32.37 25.99 17.94
CA GLN A 358 31.81 26.01 19.28
C GLN A 358 31.60 24.58 19.79
N GLU A 359 32.11 24.28 20.98
CA GLU A 359 31.76 23.08 21.74
C GLU A 359 30.46 23.33 22.48
N GLN A 360 29.42 22.55 22.13
CA GLN A 360 28.13 22.68 22.82
C GLN A 360 27.66 21.30 23.31
N PRO A 361 27.17 21.22 24.55
CA PRO A 361 26.54 20.03 25.05
C PRO A 361 25.26 19.75 24.25
N THR A 362 25.12 18.55 23.70
CA THR A 362 23.91 18.16 23.01
C THR A 362 22.82 17.78 24.00
N TRP A 363 21.56 18.03 23.64
CA TRP A 363 20.40 17.63 24.43
C TRP A 363 20.43 16.13 24.79
N LEU A 364 20.81 15.27 23.82
CA LEU A 364 20.99 13.84 24.06
C LEU A 364 22.13 13.53 25.03
N GLY A 365 23.22 14.29 24.99
CA GLY A 365 24.33 14.17 25.94
C GLY A 365 23.90 14.50 27.36
N ILE A 366 23.17 15.61 27.54
CA ILE A 366 22.61 16.02 28.85
C ILE A 366 21.64 14.94 29.36
N LEU A 367 20.71 14.49 28.51
CA LEU A 367 19.78 13.40 28.85
C LEU A 367 20.52 12.12 29.29
N GLN A 368 21.58 11.75 28.56
CA GLN A 368 22.34 10.55 28.90
C GLN A 368 23.11 10.71 30.22
N GLN A 369 23.63 11.91 30.50
CA GLN A 369 24.26 12.20 31.77
C GLN A 369 23.25 12.12 32.92
N ALA A 370 22.05 12.71 32.78
CA ALA A 370 20.96 12.58 33.75
C ALA A 370 20.57 11.13 34.00
N ARG A 371 20.47 10.31 32.91
CA ARG A 371 20.22 8.88 33.03
C ARG A 371 21.31 8.13 33.79
N ASN A 372 22.58 8.47 33.56
CA ASN A 372 23.70 7.85 34.25
C ASN A 372 23.72 8.23 35.75
N ASN A 373 23.34 9.45 36.05
CA ASN A 373 23.24 9.95 37.44
C ASN A 373 21.94 9.49 38.15
N ARG A 374 21.07 8.77 37.48
CA ARG A 374 19.75 8.34 37.97
C ARG A 374 18.85 9.54 38.41
N ASP A 375 19.01 10.68 37.79
CA ASP A 375 18.19 11.86 38.03
C ASP A 375 16.86 11.71 37.29
N THR A 376 15.90 11.06 37.95
CA THR A 376 14.56 10.75 37.39
C THR A 376 13.85 12.01 36.96
N GLN A 377 13.88 13.05 37.79
CA GLN A 377 13.15 14.29 37.52
C GLN A 377 13.65 14.96 36.24
N THR A 378 14.96 15.14 36.12
CA THR A 378 15.56 15.74 34.92
C THR A 378 15.31 14.88 33.68
N VAL A 379 15.43 13.54 33.77
CA VAL A 379 15.17 12.64 32.67
C VAL A 379 13.73 12.76 32.16
N LEU A 380 12.73 12.73 33.04
CA LEU A 380 11.32 12.81 32.66
C LEU A 380 10.97 14.21 32.13
N GLN A 381 11.48 15.28 32.74
CA GLN A 381 11.32 16.66 32.26
C GLN A 381 11.87 16.83 30.83
N MET A 382 13.07 16.31 30.56
CA MET A 382 13.67 16.37 29.25
C MET A 382 12.89 15.54 28.23
N LEU A 383 12.47 14.32 28.58
CA LEU A 383 11.70 13.46 27.69
C LEU A 383 10.36 14.07 27.30
N LYS A 384 9.68 14.78 28.19
CA LYS A 384 8.44 15.53 27.88
C LYS A 384 8.63 16.58 26.77
N GLN A 385 9.82 17.16 26.65
CA GLN A 385 10.13 18.12 25.57
C GLN A 385 10.19 17.47 24.19
N ARG A 386 10.34 16.12 24.11
CA ARG A 386 10.42 15.35 22.86
C ARG A 386 9.54 14.11 22.91
N PRO A 387 8.20 14.27 22.83
CA PRO A 387 7.22 13.19 23.02
C PRO A 387 7.50 11.95 22.17
N GLY A 388 7.85 12.11 20.91
CA GLY A 388 8.20 10.98 20.04
C GLY A 388 9.46 10.21 20.46
N LEU A 389 10.41 10.84 21.16
CA LEU A 389 11.56 10.14 21.75
C LEU A 389 11.17 9.48 23.07
N PHE A 390 10.31 10.12 23.85
CA PHE A 390 9.75 9.57 25.07
C PHE A 390 9.04 8.25 24.75
N ALA A 391 8.13 8.24 23.78
CA ALA A 391 7.44 7.06 23.31
C ALA A 391 8.39 5.91 22.94
N ARG A 392 9.42 6.19 22.13
CA ARG A 392 10.43 5.18 21.73
C ARG A 392 11.27 4.64 22.88
N SER A 393 11.41 5.37 23.97
CA SER A 393 12.19 4.96 25.15
C SER A 393 11.31 4.58 26.35
N LEU A 394 9.98 4.60 26.21
CA LEU A 394 9.01 4.45 27.28
C LEU A 394 9.30 3.20 28.14
N PHE A 395 9.30 2.03 27.57
CA PHE A 395 9.46 0.78 28.30
C PHE A 395 10.80 0.68 29.04
N ALA A 396 11.88 1.13 28.40
CA ALA A 396 13.20 1.17 29.04
C ALA A 396 13.25 2.21 30.15
N THR A 397 12.49 3.28 30.06
CA THR A 397 12.39 4.31 31.10
C THR A 397 11.57 3.78 32.28
N MET A 398 10.44 3.11 32.04
CA MET A 398 9.64 2.42 33.08
C MET A 398 10.49 1.44 33.91
N LEU A 399 11.30 0.61 33.23
CA LEU A 399 12.18 -0.38 33.90
C LEU A 399 13.35 0.25 34.69
N ARG A 400 13.71 1.50 34.42
CA ARG A 400 14.88 2.16 35.06
C ARG A 400 14.51 3.18 36.10
N PHE A 401 13.38 3.83 35.94
CA PHE A 401 12.97 5.00 36.74
C PHE A 401 11.62 4.81 37.43
N GLY A 402 11.00 3.61 37.31
CA GLY A 402 9.70 3.33 37.89
C GLY A 402 8.56 3.43 36.87
N CYS A 403 7.55 2.57 37.03
CA CYS A 403 6.42 2.48 36.13
C CYS A 403 5.52 3.72 36.27
N GLU A 404 5.00 3.99 37.48
CA GLU A 404 3.98 5.01 37.69
C GLU A 404 4.51 6.41 37.41
N GLU A 405 5.65 6.80 37.95
CA GLU A 405 6.26 8.11 37.70
C GLU A 405 6.53 8.35 36.20
N THR A 406 6.96 7.30 35.49
CA THR A 406 7.20 7.38 34.04
C THR A 406 5.89 7.51 33.26
N MET A 407 4.86 6.76 33.65
CA MET A 407 3.56 6.80 32.98
C MET A 407 2.81 8.11 33.21
N GLU A 408 2.82 8.62 34.46
CA GLU A 408 2.26 9.95 34.78
C GLU A 408 2.91 11.07 33.96
N ALA A 409 4.23 11.03 33.82
CA ALA A 409 4.96 12.01 32.99
C ALA A 409 4.66 11.81 31.48
N PHE A 410 4.46 10.58 31.03
CA PHE A 410 4.16 10.25 29.64
C PHE A 410 2.76 10.69 29.25
N GLU A 411 1.77 10.46 30.09
CA GLU A 411 0.37 10.84 29.89
C GLU A 411 0.19 12.35 29.66
N GLN A 412 1.02 13.20 30.27
CA GLN A 412 0.97 14.64 30.07
C GLN A 412 1.34 15.09 28.64
N VAL A 413 1.86 14.21 27.81
CA VAL A 413 2.31 14.54 26.45
C VAL A 413 1.70 13.63 25.37
N THR A 414 0.74 12.77 25.73
CA THR A 414 0.08 11.85 24.78
C THR A 414 -0.66 12.59 23.68
N ASP A 415 -1.28 13.73 23.98
CA ASP A 415 -2.01 14.56 23.01
C ASP A 415 -1.11 15.16 21.91
N GLN A 416 0.20 15.16 22.14
CA GLN A 416 1.19 15.61 21.15
C GLN A 416 1.70 14.46 20.26
N MET A 417 1.10 13.29 20.36
CA MET A 417 1.53 12.08 19.64
C MET A 417 0.40 11.51 18.79
N PRO A 418 0.72 10.97 17.60
CA PRO A 418 -0.28 10.29 16.80
C PRO A 418 -0.86 9.08 17.54
N SER A 419 -2.18 8.90 17.51
CA SER A 419 -2.88 7.76 18.11
C SER A 419 -2.30 6.41 17.65
N ARG A 420 -1.89 6.33 16.39
CA ARG A 420 -1.21 5.14 15.82
C ARG A 420 0.10 4.78 16.53
N LEU A 421 0.87 5.77 16.99
CA LEU A 421 2.09 5.52 17.77
C LEU A 421 1.75 4.92 19.13
N LEU A 422 0.73 5.45 19.80
CA LEU A 422 0.26 4.95 21.08
C LEU A 422 -0.29 3.52 20.97
N LEU A 423 -1.08 3.24 19.94
CA LEU A 423 -1.53 1.87 19.61
C LEU A 423 -0.35 0.91 19.37
N SER A 424 0.69 1.38 18.67
CA SER A 424 1.92 0.58 18.45
C SER A 424 2.63 0.25 19.76
N LEU A 425 2.64 1.17 20.72
CA LEU A 425 3.18 0.90 22.06
C LEU A 425 2.33 -0.14 22.80
N GLY A 426 1.00 0.00 22.79
CA GLY A 426 0.09 -0.99 23.38
C GLY A 426 0.33 -2.40 22.86
N ASN A 427 0.42 -2.54 21.52
CA ASN A 427 0.68 -3.84 20.88
C ASN A 427 2.10 -4.38 21.16
N ALA A 428 3.09 -3.49 21.34
CA ALA A 428 4.47 -3.89 21.62
C ALA A 428 4.72 -4.26 23.09
N ALA A 429 3.90 -3.74 24.02
CA ALA A 429 4.11 -3.90 25.44
C ALA A 429 4.10 -5.36 25.89
N GLU A 430 3.12 -6.16 25.43
CA GLU A 430 3.02 -7.58 25.77
C GLU A 430 4.33 -8.32 25.49
N LYS A 431 4.84 -8.16 24.28
CA LYS A 431 6.09 -8.82 23.86
C LYS A 431 7.33 -8.23 24.52
N TYR A 432 7.30 -6.95 24.87
CA TYR A 432 8.46 -6.31 25.50
C TYR A 432 8.62 -6.72 26.95
N PHE A 433 7.53 -6.83 27.69
CA PHE A 433 7.51 -7.18 29.12
C PHE A 433 7.40 -8.69 29.38
N ASP A 434 7.37 -9.52 28.32
CA ASP A 434 7.43 -10.97 28.45
C ASP A 434 8.92 -11.40 28.52
N PRO A 435 9.40 -11.97 29.67
CA PRO A 435 10.78 -12.38 29.85
C PRO A 435 11.17 -13.55 28.95
N ASP A 436 10.21 -14.34 28.47
CA ASP A 436 10.44 -15.51 27.62
C ASP A 436 10.33 -15.23 26.13
N ALA A 437 9.70 -14.11 25.77
CA ALA A 437 9.56 -13.74 24.37
C ALA A 437 10.90 -13.44 23.69
N THR A 438 11.12 -14.09 22.57
CA THR A 438 12.19 -13.68 21.64
C THR A 438 11.73 -12.51 20.81
N ARG A 439 12.53 -11.45 20.75
CA ARG A 439 12.25 -10.28 19.94
C ARG A 439 13.13 -10.28 18.70
N THR A 440 12.51 -10.17 17.54
CA THR A 440 13.20 -10.00 16.27
C THR A 440 12.92 -8.61 15.71
N VAL A 441 13.93 -7.98 15.13
CA VAL A 441 13.78 -6.72 14.39
C VAL A 441 14.28 -6.91 12.97
N HIS A 442 13.62 -6.23 12.04
CA HIS A 442 13.98 -6.18 10.62
C HIS A 442 14.54 -4.80 10.30
N PRO A 443 15.82 -4.54 10.59
CA PRO A 443 16.41 -3.25 10.26
C PRO A 443 16.46 -3.08 8.74
N ILE A 444 16.60 -1.83 8.29
CA ILE A 444 16.71 -1.49 6.86
C ILE A 444 17.84 -2.25 6.15
N THR A 445 18.82 -2.75 6.89
CA THR A 445 19.87 -3.66 6.36
C THR A 445 19.32 -4.96 5.76
N GLY A 446 18.06 -5.29 6.04
CA GLY A 446 17.40 -6.49 5.54
C GLY A 446 17.79 -7.79 6.28
N TYR A 447 18.57 -7.74 7.35
CA TYR A 447 18.83 -8.90 8.21
C TYR A 447 17.83 -8.95 9.35
N THR A 448 17.24 -10.12 9.57
CA THR A 448 16.51 -10.37 10.81
C THR A 448 17.52 -10.45 11.95
N ILE A 449 17.38 -9.58 12.93
CA ILE A 449 18.24 -9.56 14.11
C ILE A 449 17.40 -10.04 15.29
N SER A 450 17.85 -11.12 15.93
CA SER A 450 17.29 -11.53 17.21
C SER A 450 17.87 -10.66 18.32
N ILE A 451 16.98 -10.01 19.07
CA ILE A 451 17.37 -9.19 20.23
C ILE A 451 17.48 -10.11 21.45
N PRO A 452 18.61 -10.11 22.15
CA PRO A 452 18.76 -10.89 23.37
C PRO A 452 17.68 -10.57 24.41
N LYS A 453 17.35 -11.53 25.26
CA LYS A 453 16.44 -11.34 26.40
C LYS A 453 16.89 -10.14 27.23
N ASN A 454 15.95 -9.29 27.62
CA ASN A 454 16.24 -8.13 28.44
C ASN A 454 16.44 -8.54 29.89
N LYS A 455 17.70 -8.49 30.34
CA LYS A 455 18.06 -8.86 31.72
C LYS A 455 17.37 -8.01 32.81
N LEU A 456 16.90 -6.81 32.49
CA LEU A 456 16.19 -5.98 33.47
C LEU A 456 14.83 -6.57 33.84
N LEU A 457 14.21 -7.39 32.99
CA LEU A 457 12.92 -8.00 33.30
C LEU A 457 12.98 -8.98 34.49
N SER A 458 14.16 -9.60 34.71
CA SER A 458 14.34 -10.50 35.86
C SER A 458 14.35 -9.80 37.23
N LEU A 459 14.37 -8.47 37.25
CA LEU A 459 14.28 -7.65 38.47
C LEU A 459 12.82 -7.44 38.92
N TYR A 460 11.85 -7.83 38.11
CA TYR A 460 10.42 -7.63 38.33
C TYR A 460 9.69 -8.97 38.44
N SER A 461 8.66 -9.00 39.30
CA SER A 461 7.79 -10.16 39.35
C SER A 461 6.93 -10.28 38.08
N PRO A 462 6.44 -11.49 37.74
CA PRO A 462 5.48 -11.63 36.62
C PRO A 462 4.21 -10.80 36.80
N ALA A 463 3.81 -10.50 38.05
CA ALA A 463 2.67 -9.63 38.34
C ALA A 463 2.96 -8.18 37.98
N ASP A 464 4.14 -7.66 38.34
CA ASP A 464 4.56 -6.30 38.02
C ASP A 464 4.66 -6.10 36.49
N LEU A 465 5.22 -7.08 35.78
CA LEU A 465 5.33 -7.01 34.32
C LEU A 465 3.96 -6.97 33.63
N ARG A 466 2.98 -7.77 34.13
CA ARG A 466 1.58 -7.71 33.65
C ARG A 466 0.93 -6.36 33.97
N ALA A 467 1.18 -5.81 35.16
CA ALA A 467 0.69 -4.50 35.55
C ALA A 467 1.24 -3.40 34.64
N MET A 468 2.54 -3.46 34.26
CA MET A 468 3.12 -2.53 33.31
C MET A 468 2.45 -2.61 31.94
N VAL A 469 2.13 -3.80 31.43
CA VAL A 469 1.39 -3.98 30.16
C VAL A 469 0.01 -3.35 30.27
N ALA A 470 -0.73 -3.64 31.34
CA ALA A 470 -2.07 -3.10 31.57
C ALA A 470 -2.04 -1.57 31.64
N ARG A 471 -1.06 -0.99 32.33
CA ARG A 471 -0.90 0.47 32.49
C ARG A 471 -0.64 1.16 31.14
N VAL A 472 0.22 0.58 30.28
CA VAL A 472 0.45 1.08 28.92
C VAL A 472 -0.84 0.98 28.08
N LYS A 473 -1.57 -0.14 28.15
CA LYS A 473 -2.86 -0.30 27.44
C LYS A 473 -3.89 0.72 27.90
N GLN A 474 -4.02 0.94 29.20
CA GLN A 474 -4.92 1.94 29.75
C GLN A 474 -4.60 3.35 29.23
N CYS A 475 -3.31 3.71 29.19
CA CYS A 475 -2.85 5.01 28.71
C CYS A 475 -3.31 5.30 27.27
N TYR A 476 -3.13 4.36 26.32
CA TYR A 476 -3.57 4.62 24.96
C TYR A 476 -5.09 4.65 24.80
N ILE A 477 -5.84 3.84 25.57
CA ILE A 477 -7.31 3.89 25.56
C ILE A 477 -7.80 5.25 26.05
N LEU A 478 -7.24 5.75 27.16
CA LEU A 478 -7.55 7.09 27.68
C LEU A 478 -7.22 8.20 26.67
N SER A 479 -6.08 8.10 25.99
CA SER A 479 -5.71 9.08 24.97
C SER A 479 -6.68 9.05 23.78
N LEU A 480 -7.12 7.87 23.32
CA LEU A 480 -8.16 7.74 22.29
C LEU A 480 -9.48 8.36 22.74
N LYS A 481 -9.92 8.10 23.98
CA LYS A 481 -11.13 8.71 24.53
C LYS A 481 -11.03 10.24 24.56
N HIS A 482 -9.89 10.80 24.99
CA HIS A 482 -9.67 12.25 24.98
C HIS A 482 -9.73 12.82 23.55
N SER A 483 -9.11 12.13 22.57
CA SER A 483 -9.14 12.56 21.18
C SER A 483 -10.56 12.58 20.60
N PHE A 484 -11.36 11.55 20.87
CA PHE A 484 -12.74 11.49 20.41
C PHE A 484 -13.64 12.51 21.15
N ALA A 485 -13.48 12.66 22.46
CA ALA A 485 -14.24 13.63 23.24
C ALA A 485 -13.98 15.10 22.82
N ALA A 486 -12.77 15.39 22.33
CA ALA A 486 -12.40 16.73 21.83
C ALA A 486 -13.07 17.07 20.49
N GLN A 487 -13.64 16.08 19.78
CA GLN A 487 -14.30 16.30 18.49
C GLN A 487 -15.77 16.67 18.71
N ALA A 488 -16.17 17.80 18.12
CA ALA A 488 -17.58 18.16 18.10
C ALA A 488 -18.38 17.21 17.20
N THR A 489 -19.36 16.52 17.75
CA THR A 489 -20.33 15.76 16.98
C THR A 489 -21.76 16.24 17.26
N LYS A 490 -22.63 16.16 16.25
CA LYS A 490 -24.07 16.34 16.40
C LYS A 490 -24.80 15.01 16.53
N ALA A 491 -24.11 13.91 16.28
CA ALA A 491 -24.65 12.57 16.38
C ALA A 491 -25.03 12.24 17.82
N ARG A 492 -26.10 11.48 17.99
CA ARG A 492 -26.59 10.94 19.25
C ARG A 492 -26.55 9.42 19.27
N THR A 493 -26.59 8.84 18.07
CA THR A 493 -26.66 7.39 17.87
C THR A 493 -25.57 6.93 16.92
N ILE A 494 -25.06 5.72 17.15
CA ILE A 494 -24.04 5.07 16.34
C ILE A 494 -24.42 3.62 16.07
N TYR A 495 -24.30 3.18 14.84
CA TYR A 495 -24.37 1.76 14.49
C TYR A 495 -22.98 1.21 14.21
N ILE A 496 -22.65 0.09 14.82
CA ILE A 496 -21.38 -0.63 14.63
C ILE A 496 -21.71 -2.05 14.17
N ALA A 497 -21.40 -2.36 12.91
CA ALA A 497 -21.65 -3.68 12.37
C ALA A 497 -20.82 -4.74 13.12
N PRO A 498 -21.40 -5.90 13.47
CA PRO A 498 -20.70 -6.96 14.21
C PRO A 498 -19.40 -7.43 13.53
N SER A 499 -19.37 -7.46 12.19
CA SER A 499 -18.17 -7.83 11.42
C SER A 499 -16.97 -6.92 11.64
N LEU A 500 -17.15 -5.70 12.14
CA LEU A 500 -16.06 -4.76 12.43
C LEU A 500 -15.20 -5.17 13.62
N PHE A 501 -15.72 -6.03 14.50
CA PHE A 501 -14.95 -6.60 15.60
C PHE A 501 -13.93 -7.65 15.15
N ASP A 502 -14.08 -8.15 13.92
CA ASP A 502 -13.19 -9.13 13.31
C ASP A 502 -12.11 -8.49 12.44
N ILE A 503 -12.10 -7.17 12.32
CA ILE A 503 -11.13 -6.42 11.52
C ILE A 503 -10.14 -5.73 12.45
N PRO A 504 -8.89 -6.23 12.55
CA PRO A 504 -7.87 -5.59 13.39
C PRO A 504 -7.39 -4.27 12.76
N ILE A 505 -7.11 -3.29 13.60
CA ILE A 505 -6.49 -2.05 13.15
C ILE A 505 -5.04 -2.33 12.76
N SER A 506 -4.72 -2.16 11.49
CA SER A 506 -3.37 -2.33 10.95
C SER A 506 -2.48 -1.16 11.37
N VAL A 507 -1.77 -1.32 12.47
CA VAL A 507 -0.82 -0.33 12.96
C VAL A 507 0.60 -0.75 12.57
N GLY A 508 1.28 0.11 11.80
CA GLY A 508 2.65 -0.15 11.36
C GLY A 508 2.79 -1.02 10.10
N ASP A 509 1.73 -1.69 9.70
CA ASP A 509 1.69 -2.49 8.47
C ASP A 509 1.19 -1.59 7.33
N ARG A 510 2.07 -1.26 6.39
CA ARG A 510 1.72 -0.45 5.22
C ARG A 510 1.68 -1.34 4.00
N SER A 511 0.62 -1.20 3.19
CA SER A 511 0.61 -1.78 1.85
C SER A 511 1.78 -1.22 1.04
N ALA A 512 2.52 -2.11 0.41
CA ALA A 512 3.59 -1.77 -0.53
C ALA A 512 3.09 -1.80 -1.99
N THR A 513 1.83 -2.16 -2.21
CA THR A 513 1.19 -2.27 -3.52
C THR A 513 0.22 -1.12 -3.74
N ILE A 514 0.11 -0.67 -5.00
CA ILE A 514 -0.89 0.32 -5.39
C ILE A 514 -2.15 -0.42 -5.81
N GLN A 515 -3.25 -0.16 -5.11
CA GLN A 515 -4.55 -0.74 -5.41
C GLN A 515 -5.43 0.30 -6.12
N ASP A 516 -5.97 -0.06 -7.28
CA ASP A 516 -6.91 0.79 -8.02
C ASP A 516 -8.38 0.53 -7.66
N THR A 517 -8.64 -0.46 -6.80
CA THR A 517 -9.95 -0.73 -6.21
C THR A 517 -9.83 -0.84 -4.70
N SER A 518 -10.94 -0.70 -3.99
CA SER A 518 -10.96 -0.87 -2.53
C SER A 518 -10.52 -2.29 -2.14
N CYS A 519 -9.67 -2.38 -1.12
CA CYS A 519 -9.12 -3.63 -0.61
C CYS A 519 -9.34 -3.70 0.90
N ALA A 520 -9.55 -4.91 1.43
CA ALA A 520 -9.66 -5.12 2.86
C ALA A 520 -8.36 -4.78 3.59
N LEU A 521 -8.47 -4.36 4.83
CA LEU A 521 -7.31 -4.16 5.69
C LEU A 521 -6.63 -5.49 6.01
N MET A 522 -5.31 -5.48 6.09
CA MET A 522 -4.54 -6.66 6.50
C MET A 522 -5.00 -7.18 7.86
N GLY A 523 -5.28 -8.47 7.93
CA GLY A 523 -5.82 -9.13 9.12
C GLY A 523 -7.34 -9.26 9.14
N THR A 524 -8.06 -8.71 8.13
CA THR A 524 -9.50 -8.95 7.96
C THR A 524 -9.76 -10.43 7.78
N ARG A 525 -10.75 -10.96 8.51
CA ARG A 525 -11.15 -12.35 8.45
C ARG A 525 -12.39 -12.50 7.57
N PHE A 526 -12.35 -13.49 6.69
CA PHE A 526 -13.43 -13.83 5.76
C PHE A 526 -13.92 -15.24 6.05
N PRO A 527 -15.19 -15.44 6.37
CA PRO A 527 -15.74 -16.78 6.51
C PRO A 527 -15.67 -17.52 5.16
N VAL A 528 -15.29 -18.78 5.19
CA VAL A 528 -15.25 -19.61 3.99
C VAL A 528 -16.66 -19.91 3.50
N GLU A 529 -16.88 -19.73 2.20
CA GLU A 529 -18.14 -20.05 1.56
C GLU A 529 -18.10 -21.46 0.94
N GLY A 530 -18.93 -22.35 1.49
CA GLY A 530 -18.98 -23.75 1.06
C GLY A 530 -17.80 -24.59 1.58
N ASP A 531 -17.58 -25.74 0.98
CA ASP A 531 -16.61 -26.75 1.41
C ASP A 531 -15.33 -26.77 0.58
N ALA A 532 -15.26 -25.98 -0.47
CA ALA A 532 -14.12 -25.92 -1.37
C ALA A 532 -13.77 -24.47 -1.76
N VAL A 533 -12.50 -24.12 -1.63
CA VAL A 533 -11.97 -22.79 -1.96
C VAL A 533 -11.02 -22.91 -3.13
N ARG A 534 -11.16 -22.04 -4.12
CA ARG A 534 -10.21 -21.87 -5.20
C ARG A 534 -9.34 -20.63 -4.91
N LEU A 535 -8.05 -20.86 -4.74
CA LEU A 535 -7.03 -19.83 -4.78
C LEU A 535 -6.65 -19.59 -6.23
N PHE A 536 -6.42 -18.35 -6.63
CA PHE A 536 -5.96 -18.07 -7.99
C PHE A 536 -4.93 -16.95 -8.03
N LEU A 537 -4.04 -17.05 -9.01
CA LEU A 537 -3.04 -16.08 -9.40
C LEU A 537 -3.18 -15.83 -10.90
N GLN A 538 -3.46 -14.60 -11.30
CA GLN A 538 -3.58 -14.19 -12.69
C GLN A 538 -2.50 -13.18 -13.04
N TRP A 539 -1.84 -13.35 -14.21
CA TRP A 539 -0.74 -12.43 -14.62
C TRP A 539 -0.59 -12.35 -16.15
N GLY A 540 0.34 -11.48 -16.57
CA GLY A 540 0.81 -11.37 -17.96
C GLY A 540 -0.13 -10.69 -18.91
N LYS A 541 -1.17 -10.13 -18.42
CA LYS A 541 -2.25 -9.50 -19.15
C LYS A 541 -1.78 -8.18 -19.80
N GLY A 542 -2.03 -8.01 -21.10
CA GLY A 542 -1.55 -6.87 -21.89
C GLY A 542 -0.07 -6.94 -22.28
N LEU A 543 0.62 -8.05 -21.97
CA LEU A 543 2.00 -8.29 -22.37
C LEU A 543 2.07 -9.19 -23.59
N HIS A 544 3.10 -9.01 -24.41
CA HIS A 544 3.40 -9.93 -25.51
C HIS A 544 3.80 -11.30 -24.99
N ALA A 545 3.54 -12.33 -25.80
CA ALA A 545 3.94 -13.71 -25.51
C ALA A 545 5.42 -13.77 -25.12
N GLN A 546 5.70 -14.28 -23.94
CA GLN A 546 7.05 -14.39 -23.39
C GLN A 546 7.12 -15.43 -22.26
N PRO A 547 8.32 -15.94 -21.94
CA PRO A 547 8.53 -16.72 -20.73
C PRO A 547 8.38 -15.80 -19.53
N LEU A 548 7.23 -15.82 -18.89
CA LEU A 548 6.93 -15.08 -17.67
C LEU A 548 6.24 -16.04 -16.72
N ASP A 549 7.00 -16.48 -15.74
CA ASP A 549 6.69 -17.58 -14.85
C ASP A 549 6.37 -17.03 -13.46
N MET A 550 5.12 -17.20 -13.05
CA MET A 550 4.58 -16.79 -11.75
C MET A 550 3.86 -17.99 -11.15
N ASP A 551 4.26 -18.37 -9.96
CA ASP A 551 3.72 -19.52 -9.25
C ASP A 551 2.73 -19.14 -8.16
N ILE A 552 1.66 -19.90 -8.04
CA ILE A 552 0.85 -19.95 -6.83
C ILE A 552 1.25 -21.19 -6.02
N SER A 553 1.28 -21.06 -4.70
CA SER A 553 1.54 -22.19 -3.81
C SER A 553 0.69 -22.08 -2.54
N CYS A 554 0.43 -23.20 -1.90
CA CYS A 554 -0.08 -23.24 -0.55
C CYS A 554 0.74 -24.17 0.34
N HIS A 555 0.87 -23.78 1.60
CA HIS A 555 1.67 -24.47 2.61
C HIS A 555 0.72 -24.92 3.74
N ILE A 556 0.58 -26.22 3.91
CA ILE A 556 -0.37 -26.85 4.84
C ILE A 556 0.41 -27.18 6.12
N ALA A 557 -0.04 -26.66 7.25
CA ALA A 557 0.56 -26.88 8.56
C ALA A 557 -0.34 -27.74 9.44
N PHE A 558 0.25 -28.74 10.07
CA PHE A 558 -0.39 -29.65 11.02
C PHE A 558 0.09 -29.39 12.44
N GLU A 559 -0.76 -29.63 13.41
CA GLU A 559 -0.45 -29.39 14.83
C GLU A 559 0.79 -30.14 15.33
N ASN A 560 1.03 -31.32 14.78
CA ASN A 560 2.20 -32.16 15.10
C ASN A 560 3.52 -31.64 14.53
N GLY A 561 3.54 -30.45 13.92
CA GLY A 561 4.71 -29.84 13.29
C GLY A 561 5.00 -30.33 11.85
N LYS A 562 4.22 -31.27 11.32
CA LYS A 562 4.30 -31.66 9.90
C LYS A 562 3.88 -30.48 9.02
N THR A 563 4.53 -30.34 7.86
CA THR A 563 4.15 -29.41 6.80
C THR A 563 4.07 -30.12 5.46
N GLU A 564 3.15 -29.72 4.60
CA GLU A 564 3.05 -30.15 3.23
C GLU A 564 2.89 -28.95 2.31
N ASP A 565 3.40 -29.08 1.08
CA ASP A 565 3.27 -28.03 0.06
C ASP A 565 2.45 -28.54 -1.12
N CYS A 566 1.56 -27.68 -1.67
CA CYS A 566 0.99 -27.82 -2.98
C CYS A 566 1.48 -26.66 -3.84
N ALA A 567 2.26 -26.96 -4.86
CA ALA A 567 3.00 -25.99 -5.66
C ALA A 567 3.33 -26.58 -7.05
N TYR A 568 3.95 -25.80 -7.92
CA TYR A 568 4.35 -26.22 -9.27
C TYR A 568 5.13 -27.55 -9.29
N TYR A 569 5.97 -27.82 -8.27
CA TYR A 569 6.76 -29.06 -8.17
C TYR A 569 5.99 -30.21 -7.50
N ARG A 570 4.85 -29.93 -6.86
CA ARG A 570 4.00 -30.94 -6.19
C ARG A 570 2.54 -30.57 -6.37
N LEU A 571 1.96 -31.01 -7.46
CA LEU A 571 0.60 -30.61 -7.88
C LEU A 571 -0.52 -31.16 -7.01
N LYS A 572 -0.24 -32.08 -6.07
CA LYS A 572 -1.22 -32.65 -5.14
C LYS A 572 -0.62 -32.73 -3.74
N ALA A 573 -1.38 -32.30 -2.77
CA ALA A 573 -1.13 -32.45 -1.36
C ALA A 573 -2.44 -32.79 -0.65
N THR A 574 -2.41 -33.01 0.66
CA THR A 574 -3.60 -33.28 1.46
C THR A 574 -4.65 -32.18 1.28
N GLY A 575 -5.83 -32.53 0.77
CA GLY A 575 -6.91 -31.58 0.52
C GLY A 575 -6.59 -30.43 -0.44
N ALA A 576 -5.50 -30.52 -1.22
CA ALA A 576 -5.10 -29.48 -2.14
C ALA A 576 -4.71 -30.04 -3.53
N LYS A 577 -5.16 -29.36 -4.59
CA LYS A 577 -4.87 -29.71 -5.99
C LYS A 577 -4.50 -28.46 -6.79
N HIS A 578 -3.32 -28.47 -7.37
CA HIS A 578 -2.83 -27.41 -8.26
C HIS A 578 -3.29 -27.65 -9.69
N GLY A 579 -3.73 -26.60 -10.37
CA GLY A 579 -4.26 -26.67 -11.73
C GLY A 579 -3.23 -26.91 -12.84
N GLY A 580 -1.94 -26.80 -12.52
CA GLY A 580 -0.81 -26.98 -13.45
C GLY A 580 0.18 -25.83 -13.38
N ASP A 581 1.42 -26.08 -13.82
CA ASP A 581 2.55 -25.14 -13.86
C ASP A 581 2.58 -24.45 -15.24
N ILE A 582 2.44 -23.11 -15.28
CA ILE A 582 2.39 -22.32 -16.52
C ILE A 582 3.60 -21.38 -16.58
N ARG A 583 4.57 -21.71 -17.44
CA ARG A 583 5.89 -21.05 -17.53
C ARG A 583 5.98 -19.93 -18.56
N ALA A 584 4.93 -19.70 -19.33
CA ALA A 584 4.92 -18.67 -20.36
C ALA A 584 3.50 -18.09 -20.52
N ILE A 585 3.44 -16.82 -20.84
CA ILE A 585 2.18 -16.15 -21.13
C ILE A 585 1.89 -16.14 -22.63
N PRO A 586 0.64 -16.35 -23.04
CA PRO A 586 0.19 -16.10 -24.41
C PRO A 586 0.18 -14.59 -24.70
N ASP A 587 0.15 -14.25 -26.01
CA ASP A 587 0.21 -12.86 -26.46
C ASP A 587 -1.03 -12.08 -26.02
N MET A 588 -0.84 -10.99 -25.29
CA MET A 588 -1.84 -10.03 -24.83
C MET A 588 -2.93 -10.57 -23.89
N VAL A 589 -3.12 -11.87 -23.76
CA VAL A 589 -4.29 -12.47 -23.08
C VAL A 589 -4.04 -12.73 -21.59
N GLY A 590 -2.79 -12.92 -21.21
CA GLY A 590 -2.46 -13.35 -19.85
C GLY A 590 -2.88 -14.81 -19.57
N THR A 591 -2.56 -15.26 -18.39
CA THR A 591 -2.86 -16.60 -17.90
C THR A 591 -3.14 -16.59 -16.41
N ALA A 592 -3.50 -17.75 -15.84
CA ALA A 592 -3.69 -17.91 -14.40
C ALA A 592 -3.34 -19.32 -13.97
N GLU A 593 -2.81 -19.41 -12.76
CA GLU A 593 -2.75 -20.65 -11.99
C GLU A 593 -3.77 -20.63 -10.86
N TYR A 594 -4.20 -21.80 -10.43
CA TYR A 594 -5.12 -21.94 -9.32
C TYR A 594 -4.84 -23.22 -8.51
N ILE A 595 -5.24 -23.18 -7.24
CA ILE A 595 -5.23 -24.32 -6.33
C ILE A 595 -6.64 -24.50 -5.79
N GLU A 596 -7.16 -25.72 -5.86
CA GLU A 596 -8.42 -26.12 -5.23
C GLU A 596 -8.12 -26.68 -3.84
N LEU A 597 -8.80 -26.16 -2.81
CA LEU A 597 -8.72 -26.63 -1.44
C LEU A 597 -10.05 -27.29 -1.05
N SER A 598 -9.99 -28.50 -0.47
CA SER A 598 -11.13 -29.20 0.12
C SER A 598 -11.04 -29.10 1.64
N LEU A 599 -11.95 -28.34 2.27
CA LEU A 599 -11.97 -28.20 3.72
C LEU A 599 -12.23 -29.52 4.44
N PRO A 600 -13.17 -30.38 3.99
CA PRO A 600 -13.39 -31.68 4.62
C PRO A 600 -12.13 -32.55 4.60
N GLU A 601 -11.42 -32.66 3.46
CA GLU A 601 -10.20 -33.45 3.36
C GLU A 601 -9.07 -32.90 4.25
N LEU A 602 -8.94 -31.55 4.35
CA LEU A 602 -7.99 -30.90 5.23
C LEU A 602 -8.29 -31.18 6.70
N ALA A 603 -9.54 -31.02 7.10
CA ALA A 603 -9.99 -31.25 8.49
C ALA A 603 -9.82 -32.73 8.90
N GLU A 604 -10.24 -33.68 8.06
CA GLU A 604 -10.11 -35.12 8.29
C GLU A 604 -8.65 -35.52 8.49
N ALA A 605 -7.74 -34.90 7.75
CA ALA A 605 -6.30 -35.16 7.88
C ALA A 605 -5.62 -34.44 9.08
N GLY A 606 -6.34 -33.61 9.80
CA GLY A 606 -5.82 -32.84 10.95
C GLY A 606 -4.97 -31.64 10.58
N ALA A 607 -5.13 -31.11 9.36
CA ALA A 607 -4.53 -29.83 8.98
C ALA A 607 -5.17 -28.67 9.78
N LYS A 608 -4.33 -27.73 10.24
CA LYS A 608 -4.78 -26.57 11.03
C LYS A 608 -4.77 -25.28 10.22
N TYR A 609 -3.69 -25.04 9.49
CA TYR A 609 -3.54 -23.81 8.71
C TYR A 609 -3.09 -24.11 7.29
N VAL A 610 -3.56 -23.30 6.34
CA VAL A 610 -3.07 -23.30 4.96
C VAL A 610 -2.65 -21.89 4.59
N THR A 611 -1.35 -21.66 4.39
CA THR A 611 -0.78 -20.35 4.00
C THR A 611 -0.74 -20.22 2.49
N PHE A 612 -1.24 -19.10 1.94
CA PHE A 612 -1.34 -18.83 0.50
C PHE A 612 -0.21 -17.92 0.04
N THR A 613 0.49 -18.31 -1.01
CA THR A 613 1.61 -17.55 -1.54
C THR A 613 1.55 -17.39 -3.06
N ALA A 614 1.98 -16.22 -3.53
CA ALA A 614 2.27 -15.96 -4.93
C ALA A 614 3.77 -15.63 -5.07
N ASN A 615 4.43 -16.14 -6.09
CA ASN A 615 5.86 -16.00 -6.28
C ASN A 615 6.22 -15.74 -7.73
N ALA A 616 7.23 -14.89 -7.97
CA ALA A 616 7.83 -14.69 -9.28
C ALA A 616 9.03 -15.65 -9.43
N TYR A 617 8.91 -16.64 -10.32
CA TYR A 617 9.98 -17.60 -10.54
C TYR A 617 11.07 -17.06 -11.47
N SER A 618 10.70 -16.67 -12.68
CA SER A 618 11.67 -16.32 -13.73
C SER A 618 12.05 -14.85 -13.80
N CYS A 619 11.17 -13.92 -13.40
CA CYS A 619 11.36 -12.48 -13.63
C CYS A 619 11.93 -11.71 -12.44
N GLY A 620 12.20 -12.37 -11.31
CA GLY A 620 12.82 -11.76 -10.14
C GLY A 620 11.92 -10.88 -9.27
N ALA A 621 10.78 -10.42 -9.76
CA ALA A 621 9.79 -9.62 -9.04
C ALA A 621 8.37 -9.90 -9.54
N LEU A 622 7.37 -9.70 -8.66
CA LEU A 622 5.96 -9.75 -9.06
C LEU A 622 5.70 -8.69 -10.12
N SER A 623 5.10 -9.10 -11.24
CA SER A 623 4.87 -8.22 -12.38
C SER A 623 3.66 -7.31 -12.16
N PRO A 624 3.56 -6.15 -12.85
CA PRO A 624 2.37 -5.34 -12.85
C PRO A 624 1.17 -6.09 -13.45
N ASN A 625 -0.03 -5.68 -13.04
CA ASN A 625 -1.30 -6.32 -13.40
C ASN A 625 -1.45 -7.78 -12.92
N LEU A 626 -0.71 -8.14 -11.90
CA LEU A 626 -0.89 -9.40 -11.21
C LEU A 626 -2.11 -9.30 -10.29
N VAL A 627 -2.97 -10.33 -10.33
CA VAL A 627 -4.13 -10.45 -9.44
C VAL A 627 -4.01 -11.74 -8.63
N VAL A 628 -4.16 -11.63 -7.33
CA VAL A 628 -4.29 -12.77 -6.42
C VAL A 628 -5.58 -12.68 -5.64
N GLY A 629 -6.19 -13.83 -5.35
CA GLY A 629 -7.42 -13.87 -4.59
C GLY A 629 -7.95 -15.27 -4.39
N TRP A 630 -9.19 -15.34 -3.88
CA TRP A 630 -9.89 -16.61 -3.70
C TRP A 630 -11.40 -16.46 -3.92
N MET A 631 -12.00 -17.59 -4.24
CA MET A 631 -13.44 -17.71 -4.48
C MET A 631 -13.91 -19.12 -4.09
N ASN A 632 -15.22 -19.31 -3.96
CA ASN A 632 -15.79 -20.64 -3.83
C ASN A 632 -15.56 -21.43 -5.11
N SER A 633 -15.02 -22.65 -5.00
CA SER A 633 -14.77 -23.56 -6.14
C SER A 633 -16.02 -23.99 -6.90
N ALA A 634 -17.21 -23.87 -6.31
CA ALA A 634 -18.46 -24.14 -7.00
C ALA A 634 -18.71 -23.20 -8.19
N TYR A 635 -18.11 -22.00 -8.18
CA TYR A 635 -18.21 -21.08 -9.29
C TYR A 635 -17.19 -21.40 -10.39
N PRO A 636 -17.59 -21.35 -11.67
CA PRO A 636 -16.71 -21.73 -12.76
C PRO A 636 -15.57 -20.71 -12.96
N MET A 637 -14.38 -21.23 -13.19
CA MET A 637 -13.23 -20.49 -13.70
C MET A 637 -12.64 -21.27 -14.88
N LYS A 638 -12.38 -20.59 -15.99
CA LYS A 638 -11.75 -21.19 -17.16
C LYS A 638 -10.42 -20.51 -17.44
N VAL A 639 -9.39 -21.31 -17.58
CA VAL A 639 -8.08 -20.88 -18.08
C VAL A 639 -7.82 -21.61 -19.37
N SER A 640 -7.68 -20.89 -20.47
CA SER A 640 -7.40 -21.50 -21.77
C SER A 640 -6.56 -20.61 -22.65
N GLU A 641 -5.78 -21.21 -23.51
CA GLU A 641 -4.96 -20.52 -24.52
C GLU A 641 -5.81 -19.70 -25.51
N LYS A 642 -7.07 -20.10 -25.72
CA LYS A 642 -7.97 -19.48 -26.70
C LYS A 642 -8.78 -18.32 -26.12
N THR A 643 -9.16 -18.40 -24.85
CA THR A 643 -10.07 -17.44 -24.23
C THR A 643 -9.44 -16.68 -23.05
N GLY A 644 -8.17 -16.95 -22.73
CA GLY A 644 -7.52 -16.41 -21.54
C GLY A 644 -8.16 -16.94 -20.26
N VAL A 645 -8.27 -16.09 -19.28
CA VAL A 645 -8.88 -16.40 -17.99
C VAL A 645 -10.27 -15.80 -17.92
N ALA A 646 -11.26 -16.62 -17.65
CA ALA A 646 -12.66 -16.20 -17.52
C ALA A 646 -13.24 -16.69 -16.19
N TYR A 647 -13.74 -15.78 -15.40
CA TYR A 647 -14.51 -16.02 -14.17
C TYR A 647 -15.46 -14.84 -13.93
N ASP A 648 -16.49 -15.04 -13.12
CA ASP A 648 -17.37 -13.96 -12.70
C ASP A 648 -16.73 -13.18 -11.54
N PRO A 649 -16.35 -11.91 -11.70
CA PRO A 649 -15.72 -11.11 -10.65
C PRO A 649 -16.59 -10.98 -9.39
N SER A 650 -17.92 -11.04 -9.52
CA SER A 650 -18.85 -10.97 -8.38
C SER A 650 -18.84 -12.22 -7.50
N CYS A 651 -18.31 -13.35 -8.01
CA CYS A 651 -18.13 -14.58 -7.24
C CYS A 651 -16.81 -14.62 -6.47
N VAL A 652 -15.91 -13.65 -6.71
CA VAL A 652 -14.65 -13.54 -6.00
C VAL A 652 -14.89 -12.97 -4.61
N GLN A 653 -14.52 -13.70 -3.58
CA GLN A 653 -14.72 -13.27 -2.20
C GLN A 653 -13.77 -12.13 -1.84
N HIS A 654 -12.50 -12.27 -2.20
CA HIS A 654 -11.49 -11.22 -2.05
C HIS A 654 -10.39 -11.37 -3.10
N MET A 655 -9.91 -10.25 -3.60
CA MET A 655 -8.77 -10.20 -4.50
C MET A 655 -8.01 -8.88 -4.37
N VAL A 656 -6.73 -8.94 -4.67
CA VAL A 656 -5.84 -7.78 -4.75
C VAL A 656 -5.20 -7.74 -6.13
N ARG A 657 -5.15 -6.54 -6.70
CA ARG A 657 -4.45 -6.26 -7.95
C ARG A 657 -3.17 -5.49 -7.66
N ILE A 658 -2.05 -5.97 -8.19
CA ILE A 658 -0.78 -5.26 -8.16
C ILE A 658 -0.66 -4.49 -9.48
N SER A 659 -0.91 -3.17 -9.42
CA SER A 659 -0.94 -2.30 -10.60
C SER A 659 0.44 -1.87 -11.09
N GLU A 660 1.44 -1.90 -10.21
CA GLU A 660 2.83 -1.56 -10.53
C GLU A 660 3.80 -2.67 -10.13
N SER A 661 4.96 -2.68 -10.75
CA SER A 661 6.02 -3.63 -10.41
C SER A 661 6.40 -3.51 -8.95
N ASN A 662 6.16 -4.55 -8.19
CA ASN A 662 6.60 -4.63 -6.82
C ASN A 662 8.07 -5.10 -6.78
N LEU A 663 8.86 -4.53 -5.86
CA LEU A 663 10.24 -4.94 -5.62
C LEU A 663 10.33 -6.26 -4.85
N SER A 664 9.23 -6.85 -4.42
CA SER A 664 9.20 -8.16 -3.77
C SER A 664 9.16 -9.28 -4.79
N ARG A 665 9.77 -10.40 -4.43
CA ARG A 665 9.74 -11.62 -5.23
C ARG A 665 8.46 -12.41 -5.03
N GLY A 666 7.86 -12.34 -3.86
CA GLY A 666 6.64 -13.03 -3.52
C GLY A 666 5.77 -12.26 -2.54
N LEU A 667 4.56 -12.76 -2.37
CA LEU A 667 3.53 -12.24 -1.48
C LEU A 667 2.83 -13.39 -0.77
N VAL A 668 2.77 -13.34 0.56
CA VAL A 668 1.78 -14.10 1.33
C VAL A 668 0.50 -13.30 1.30
N PHE A 669 -0.57 -13.86 0.73
CA PHE A 669 -1.83 -13.13 0.56
C PHE A 669 -2.99 -13.66 1.41
N GLY A 670 -2.79 -14.73 2.17
CA GLY A 670 -3.78 -15.20 3.11
C GLY A 670 -3.36 -16.43 3.89
N VAL A 671 -4.11 -16.70 4.94
CA VAL A 671 -4.05 -17.94 5.72
C VAL A 671 -5.46 -18.43 5.97
N LEU A 672 -5.74 -19.67 5.59
CA LEU A 672 -6.95 -20.40 5.97
C LEU A 672 -6.74 -21.04 7.36
N ASP A 673 -7.60 -20.75 8.28
CA ASP A 673 -7.82 -21.50 9.53
C ASP A 673 -8.87 -22.58 9.24
N VAL A 674 -8.46 -23.85 9.26
CA VAL A 674 -9.32 -24.97 8.83
C VAL A 674 -10.43 -25.22 9.84
N ASP A 675 -10.11 -25.10 11.14
CA ASP A 675 -11.09 -25.35 12.21
C ASP A 675 -12.15 -24.25 12.28
N GLU A 676 -11.72 -22.99 12.22
CA GLU A 676 -12.61 -21.83 12.26
C GLU A 676 -13.31 -21.58 10.91
N ARG A 677 -12.86 -22.23 9.84
CA ARG A 677 -13.34 -22.02 8.45
C ARG A 677 -13.28 -20.54 8.05
N GLU A 678 -12.17 -19.88 8.37
CA GLU A 678 -11.91 -18.47 8.07
C GLU A 678 -10.61 -18.28 7.30
N ILE A 679 -10.63 -17.36 6.35
CA ILE A 679 -9.43 -16.90 5.66
C ILE A 679 -9.06 -15.51 6.19
N THR A 680 -7.88 -15.40 6.79
CA THR A 680 -7.31 -14.12 7.18
C THR A 680 -6.54 -13.52 6.00
N TRP A 681 -6.96 -12.34 5.54
CA TRP A 681 -6.25 -11.59 4.51
C TRP A 681 -4.91 -11.09 5.03
N LEU A 682 -3.85 -11.30 4.23
CA LEU A 682 -2.50 -10.82 4.52
C LEU A 682 -1.93 -10.11 3.28
N GLU A 683 -1.03 -9.16 3.52
CA GLU A 683 -0.23 -8.53 2.49
C GLU A 683 1.23 -8.48 2.96
N MET A 684 1.89 -9.64 2.96
CA MET A 684 3.24 -9.80 3.48
C MET A 684 4.21 -10.11 2.34
N PRO A 685 4.95 -9.11 1.82
CA PRO A 685 5.92 -9.33 0.76
C PRO A 685 7.16 -10.06 1.28
N PHE A 686 7.74 -10.93 0.45
CA PHE A 686 9.01 -11.59 0.71
C PHE A 686 9.94 -11.54 -0.50
N ILE A 687 11.25 -11.63 -0.25
CA ILE A 687 12.30 -11.48 -1.28
C ILE A 687 13.04 -12.78 -1.60
N SER A 688 12.84 -13.84 -0.82
CA SER A 688 13.43 -15.17 -1.05
C SER A 688 12.61 -15.94 -2.11
N GLN A 689 13.20 -16.97 -2.68
CA GLN A 689 12.49 -17.86 -3.61
C GLN A 689 11.46 -18.72 -2.88
N ASN A 690 11.80 -19.16 -1.67
CA ASN A 690 10.93 -19.97 -0.84
C ASN A 690 10.59 -19.22 0.44
N ILE A 691 9.34 -19.33 0.87
CA ILE A 691 8.89 -18.82 2.15
C ILE A 691 9.37 -19.75 3.27
N GLN A 692 9.59 -19.17 4.45
CA GLN A 692 9.91 -19.90 5.67
C GLN A 692 8.94 -19.52 6.79
N GLY A 693 8.77 -20.38 7.78
CA GLY A 693 7.89 -20.11 8.92
C GLY A 693 6.41 -20.29 8.58
N CYS A 694 6.09 -21.28 7.75
CA CYS A 694 4.72 -21.70 7.45
C CYS A 694 4.31 -22.92 8.30
N ASP A 695 5.07 -23.27 9.32
CA ASP A 695 4.70 -24.30 10.30
C ASP A 695 3.60 -23.83 11.26
N PHE A 696 2.96 -24.77 11.93
CA PHE A 696 1.87 -24.50 12.88
C PHE A 696 2.21 -23.42 13.89
N THR A 697 3.38 -23.52 14.54
CA THR A 697 3.79 -22.59 15.61
C THR A 697 3.93 -21.16 15.10
N ALA A 698 4.58 -20.97 13.95
CA ALA A 698 4.82 -19.66 13.38
C ALA A 698 3.51 -19.01 12.87
N VAL A 699 2.66 -19.79 12.20
CA VAL A 699 1.38 -19.30 11.67
C VAL A 699 0.42 -18.98 12.82
N ASN A 700 0.30 -19.88 13.81
CA ASN A 700 -0.53 -19.63 14.99
C ASN A 700 -0.11 -18.34 15.72
N ALA A 701 1.21 -18.18 15.94
CA ALA A 701 1.74 -16.95 16.56
C ALA A 701 1.46 -15.69 15.76
N LEU A 702 1.42 -15.77 14.43
CA LEU A 702 1.03 -14.66 13.56
C LEU A 702 -0.44 -14.32 13.73
N LEU A 703 -1.34 -15.31 13.63
CA LEU A 703 -2.79 -15.11 13.74
C LEU A 703 -3.19 -14.60 15.14
N GLN A 704 -2.59 -15.15 16.20
CA GLN A 704 -2.83 -14.66 17.56
C GLN A 704 -2.42 -13.20 17.73
N ARG A 705 -1.29 -12.79 17.16
CA ARG A 705 -0.87 -11.37 17.17
C ARG A 705 -1.85 -10.46 16.44
N LEU A 706 -2.47 -10.91 15.35
CA LEU A 706 -3.49 -10.15 14.64
C LEU A 706 -4.78 -10.08 15.46
N ARG A 707 -5.22 -11.18 16.06
CA ARG A 707 -6.42 -11.24 16.91
C ARG A 707 -6.28 -10.39 18.18
N ASN A 708 -5.08 -10.25 18.74
CA ASN A 708 -4.81 -9.44 19.93
C ASN A 708 -4.72 -7.92 19.66
N LYS A 709 -4.74 -7.49 18.41
CA LYS A 709 -4.80 -6.06 18.08
C LYS A 709 -6.20 -5.51 18.38
N LEU A 710 -6.26 -4.23 18.73
CA LEU A 710 -7.54 -3.52 18.81
C LEU A 710 -8.27 -3.64 17.47
N SER A 711 -9.54 -4.03 17.50
CA SER A 711 -10.38 -4.11 16.31
C SER A 711 -11.01 -2.76 15.98
N ILE A 712 -11.52 -2.61 14.75
CA ILE A 712 -12.29 -1.43 14.36
C ILE A 712 -13.53 -1.28 15.22
N GLY A 713 -14.26 -2.39 15.48
CA GLY A 713 -15.43 -2.39 16.34
C GLY A 713 -15.12 -1.85 17.74
N GLN A 714 -14.06 -2.35 18.37
CA GLN A 714 -13.60 -1.86 19.68
C GLN A 714 -13.18 -0.38 19.66
N LEU A 715 -12.54 0.10 18.58
CA LEU A 715 -12.21 1.52 18.43
C LEU A 715 -13.47 2.38 18.38
N LEU A 716 -14.50 1.91 17.67
CA LEU A 716 -15.78 2.61 17.56
C LEU A 716 -16.58 2.57 18.87
N GLU A 717 -16.47 1.49 19.67
CA GLU A 717 -17.01 1.48 21.04
C GLU A 717 -16.34 2.54 21.94
N ILE A 718 -15.00 2.67 21.83
CA ILE A 718 -14.26 3.73 22.56
C ILE A 718 -14.75 5.11 22.11
N LYS A 719 -15.02 5.32 20.81
CA LYS A 719 -15.60 6.56 20.26
C LYS A 719 -17.00 6.79 20.84
N ALA A 720 -17.87 5.78 20.79
CA ALA A 720 -19.22 5.86 21.30
C ALA A 720 -19.26 6.27 22.78
N GLU A 721 -18.42 5.63 23.59
CA GLU A 721 -18.30 5.96 25.02
C GLU A 721 -17.79 7.39 25.24
N ALA A 722 -16.74 7.80 24.50
CA ALA A 722 -16.13 9.13 24.65
C ALA A 722 -17.06 10.28 24.22
N GLN A 723 -17.91 10.05 23.23
CA GLN A 723 -18.86 11.03 22.70
C GLN A 723 -20.30 10.85 23.22
N HIS A 724 -20.50 9.91 24.16
CA HIS A 724 -21.82 9.60 24.76
C HIS A 724 -22.90 9.22 23.74
N LEU A 725 -22.50 8.46 22.68
CA LEU A 725 -23.42 7.98 21.65
C LEU A 725 -24.13 6.71 22.10
N SER A 726 -25.45 6.61 21.83
CA SER A 726 -26.22 5.39 22.07
C SER A 726 -26.09 4.44 20.88
N LEU A 727 -26.01 3.12 21.16
CA LEU A 727 -25.94 2.12 20.08
C LEU A 727 -27.31 1.99 19.39
N ALA A 728 -27.32 2.15 18.06
CA ALA A 728 -28.49 1.90 17.22
C ALA A 728 -28.57 0.42 16.81
N PRO A 729 -29.78 -0.16 16.66
CA PRO A 729 -29.95 -1.56 16.28
C PRO A 729 -29.72 -1.80 14.77
N SER A 730 -29.86 -0.78 13.95
CA SER A 730 -29.69 -0.86 12.50
C SER A 730 -28.96 0.39 11.95
N PRO A 731 -28.32 0.30 10.77
CA PRO A 731 -27.67 1.45 10.15
C PRO A 731 -28.66 2.58 9.81
N ASP A 732 -29.91 2.25 9.48
CA ASP A 732 -30.94 3.23 9.08
C ASP A 732 -31.46 4.07 10.26
N GLU A 733 -31.26 3.60 11.50
CA GLU A 733 -31.69 4.27 12.74
C GLU A 733 -30.53 5.04 13.42
N ALA A 734 -29.36 5.05 12.82
CA ALA A 734 -28.18 5.68 13.38
C ALA A 734 -27.86 7.02 12.73
N ASP A 735 -27.43 8.00 13.53
CA ASP A 735 -26.87 9.24 13.01
C ASP A 735 -25.50 9.00 12.34
N GLU A 736 -24.72 8.02 12.87
CA GLU A 736 -23.47 7.55 12.30
C GLU A 736 -23.53 6.02 12.12
N ALA A 737 -23.39 5.53 10.90
CA ALA A 737 -23.40 4.09 10.62
C ALA A 737 -22.05 3.61 10.10
N TYR A 738 -21.47 2.64 10.78
CA TYR A 738 -20.22 1.99 10.40
C TYR A 738 -20.49 0.55 10.00
N THR A 739 -20.44 0.31 8.69
CA THR A 739 -20.70 -1.01 8.07
C THR A 739 -19.42 -1.70 7.66
N TYR A 740 -19.51 -2.96 7.25
CA TYR A 740 -18.39 -3.68 6.66
C TYR A 740 -17.87 -2.99 5.39
N GLU A 741 -18.78 -2.47 4.56
CA GLU A 741 -18.45 -1.76 3.32
C GLU A 741 -17.64 -0.50 3.60
N TRP A 742 -17.99 0.24 4.65
CA TRP A 742 -17.20 1.39 5.11
C TRP A 742 -15.77 0.97 5.49
N ALA A 743 -15.60 -0.14 6.21
CA ALA A 743 -14.28 -0.62 6.63
C ALA A 743 -13.38 -1.12 5.48
N LEU A 744 -13.95 -1.40 4.31
CA LEU A 744 -13.19 -1.71 3.10
C LEU A 744 -12.50 -0.48 2.49
N ASN A 745 -12.67 0.69 3.10
CA ASN A 745 -11.96 1.90 2.74
C ASN A 745 -10.87 2.23 3.77
N PRO A 746 -9.60 1.84 3.54
CA PRO A 746 -8.50 2.07 4.48
C PRO A 746 -8.28 3.54 4.82
N ALA A 747 -8.67 4.46 3.94
CA ALA A 747 -8.50 5.89 4.18
C ALA A 747 -9.51 6.40 5.21
N GLU A 748 -10.76 5.97 5.15
CA GLU A 748 -11.78 6.35 6.15
C GLU A 748 -11.45 5.75 7.52
N VAL A 749 -11.05 4.49 7.56
CA VAL A 749 -10.56 3.88 8.81
C VAL A 749 -9.33 4.61 9.35
N SER A 750 -8.41 5.00 8.48
CA SER A 750 -7.23 5.78 8.88
C SER A 750 -7.60 7.17 9.37
N ALA A 751 -8.64 7.77 8.83
CA ALA A 751 -9.13 9.08 9.29
C ALA A 751 -9.58 9.03 10.75
N LEU A 752 -10.25 7.97 11.20
CA LEU A 752 -10.58 7.78 12.62
C LEU A 752 -9.38 7.78 13.56
N LEU A 753 -8.22 7.31 13.09
CA LEU A 753 -6.98 7.26 13.87
C LEU A 753 -6.14 8.54 13.74
N ASN A 754 -6.48 9.39 12.79
CA ASN A 754 -5.79 10.66 12.53
C ASN A 754 -6.48 11.85 13.21
N MET A 755 -7.58 11.57 13.85
CA MET A 755 -8.36 12.55 14.59
C MET A 755 -7.72 12.89 15.93
#